data_8f284b81713b48334a90cb74305ea245
#
_entry.id   8f284b81713b48334a90cb74305ea245
#
_cell.length_a   1.000
_cell.length_b   1.000
_cell.length_c   1.000
_cell.angle_alpha   90.00
_cell.angle_beta   90.00
_cell.angle_gamma   90.00
#
_symmetry.space_group_name_H-M   'P 1'
#
loop_
_entity.id
_entity.type
_entity.pdbx_description
1 polymer ?
#
loop_
_entity_poly.entity_id
_entity_poly.type
_entity_poly.pdbx_seq_one_letter_code
_entity_poly.pdbx_strand_id
1 'polypeptide(L)'
;MKIGCCSSMRRRRSSKNTNKMLTSSSEEIVDDWAPSTTMTGPGWRARGDRKPKEKRVPFNRPTPYQIYEALPFVRRYFMYWMKHTFDKEKLFINTFQPLKHKPYYGVPCGGIGCGAIGRDFRGGFCKFSLRPGLVEHKVDVVAADQFILSVRENDTCIYQKVLSAADVHRSQLSSWDFGFPKKHLHYRGLFPRSWTTFRVPELGLTVTIRQVSPVLPHNYQETTYPVCLFLVDVENTSNNRAYDVSIAFTFRNGTGNRRWDRESECSAGRFDSIHKDRESVSGVSLYHTISSMPCTYGLASTHKKDSHLSICERFDPSRSGAAFWNHLKQTGDVPEFEEECPQNAREMAVSVCNRFHLPPQSSKTHDYALSWDMPKVHFGSVARSYHRRYTRFFEGSEAGSVADSLCVRALLSRNQWEEEIEKWQSPILTHPKLPDWYKSAIFNELYFMVDGGTVWFEFDENWADHEAHLSVYTKEKMKNIGRFGYLESWEYRMVNTYDVHFYASYALAELWPQLELTVQSEFTDQVYHSIEKPTRFHMEGDWANVKTASRVPHDLGNPADEPWIATNAYVMHDTGKWKDLNMKYVLTSWRDYVVLSEAHQEFLHHTWPAIKMIMLEALENWDQNGDGMIENFGKADQTYDAWQMEGVSAYCGSLWLASLRVSVEMAAIVKDEITENLFKGTLEKAKKVFIDLLWTGTYFRFCERSRSRETVMADQLCGYWFLQSVSPEMADDLLPNHMVRSALDTIYRLNVCKFGNGQMGAVNGMKPSGVVDREYIQADEMWTGVTYAVASLLIQQGEVEKAFHTASGSYLTCFEQAGLQYQTPEALYESKFYRAIGYMRPLSIWAMQWSLKKHCGFNTSEEKLPKLTTNTSTTTTTTTSITNDIEKLDEIGGVATTKRIAVVETSASEDSSSLGYVSDYRDEQPKTNNLCN
;
A
#
# COMPACT_ATOMS: atom_id res chain seq x y z
N MET A 1 -55.17 15.02 9.57
CA MET A 1 -56.10 15.72 8.68
C MET A 1 -55.53 15.73 7.26
N LYS A 2 -56.32 15.15 6.31
CA LYS A 2 -56.21 15.19 4.83
C LYS A 2 -54.89 14.70 4.20
N ILE A 3 -54.67 13.48 3.77
CA ILE A 3 -55.20 12.63 2.68
C ILE A 3 -55.40 13.43 1.36
N GLY A 4 -54.62 13.12 0.40
CA GLY A 4 -54.73 13.49 -0.98
C GLY A 4 -54.01 12.45 -1.88
N CYS A 5 -54.76 11.44 -2.32
CA CYS A 5 -54.39 10.53 -3.42
C CYS A 5 -54.36 11.28 -4.75
N CYS A 6 -53.44 10.95 -5.63
CA CYS A 6 -53.67 10.95 -7.07
C CYS A 6 -52.83 9.86 -7.76
N SER A 7 -53.55 8.94 -8.35
CA SER A 7 -53.14 7.91 -9.26
C SER A 7 -52.93 8.46 -10.65
N SER A 8 -51.93 8.04 -11.41
CA SER A 8 -52.08 7.81 -12.84
C SER A 8 -50.94 7.02 -13.51
N MET A 9 -51.31 5.94 -14.06
CA MET A 9 -50.96 5.36 -15.38
C MET A 9 -49.55 4.87 -15.67
N ARG A 10 -49.48 3.54 -15.61
CA ARG A 10 -48.52 2.68 -16.30
C ARG A 10 -48.51 2.93 -17.82
N ARG A 11 -47.34 3.12 -18.41
CA ARG A 11 -47.03 2.71 -19.78
C ARG A 11 -45.89 1.71 -19.77
N ARG A 12 -46.22 0.45 -20.10
CA ARG A 12 -45.27 -0.59 -20.48
C ARG A 12 -44.59 -0.16 -21.77
N ARG A 13 -43.26 -0.10 -21.77
CA ARG A 13 -42.44 -0.23 -22.98
C ARG A 13 -41.56 -1.46 -22.83
N SER A 14 -41.75 -2.38 -23.76
CA SER A 14 -40.94 -3.57 -23.94
C SER A 14 -39.50 -3.16 -24.29
N SER A 15 -38.55 -3.57 -23.50
CA SER A 15 -37.16 -3.45 -23.87
C SER A 15 -36.75 -4.69 -24.65
N LYS A 16 -36.32 -4.49 -25.89
CA LYS A 16 -35.54 -5.47 -26.62
C LYS A 16 -34.15 -5.52 -26.00
N ASN A 17 -33.82 -6.66 -25.39
CA ASN A 17 -32.46 -7.01 -24.99
C ASN A 17 -31.58 -7.10 -26.25
N THR A 18 -30.69 -6.14 -26.42
CA THR A 18 -29.50 -6.30 -27.24
C THR A 18 -28.33 -6.35 -26.27
N ASN A 19 -27.70 -7.51 -26.15
CA ASN A 19 -26.39 -7.69 -25.55
C ASN A 19 -25.39 -6.77 -26.28
N LYS A 20 -25.14 -5.59 -25.75
CA LYS A 20 -23.96 -4.81 -26.07
C LYS A 20 -22.92 -5.19 -25.02
N MET A 21 -21.93 -5.98 -25.41
CA MET A 21 -20.66 -6.07 -24.73
C MET A 21 -20.18 -4.64 -24.42
N LEU A 22 -19.97 -4.34 -23.15
CA LEU A 22 -19.32 -3.11 -22.70
C LEU A 22 -17.83 -3.18 -23.08
N THR A 23 -17.52 -2.86 -24.32
CA THR A 23 -16.25 -2.23 -24.61
C THR A 23 -16.27 -0.92 -23.83
N SER A 24 -15.24 -0.66 -23.02
CA SER A 24 -15.03 0.61 -22.35
C SER A 24 -14.94 1.71 -23.41
N SER A 25 -16.08 2.22 -23.84
CA SER A 25 -16.08 3.53 -24.46
C SER A 25 -15.78 4.51 -23.31
N SER A 26 -14.50 4.86 -23.14
CA SER A 26 -14.20 6.21 -22.75
C SER A 26 -15.12 7.06 -23.58
N GLU A 27 -16.15 7.72 -22.99
CA GLU A 27 -16.83 8.81 -23.68
C GLU A 27 -15.68 9.67 -24.19
N GLU A 28 -15.50 9.66 -25.50
CA GLU A 28 -14.57 10.50 -26.19
C GLU A 28 -14.89 11.91 -25.68
N ILE A 29 -13.95 12.45 -24.91
CA ILE A 29 -13.89 13.88 -24.67
C ILE A 29 -13.59 14.42 -26.06
N VAL A 30 -14.64 14.76 -26.80
CA VAL A 30 -14.52 15.43 -28.08
C VAL A 30 -14.03 16.85 -27.75
N ASP A 31 -12.74 16.94 -27.53
CA ASP A 31 -11.99 18.19 -27.63
C ASP A 31 -11.38 18.14 -29.03
N ASP A 32 -11.42 19.24 -29.77
CA ASP A 32 -10.73 19.44 -31.05
C ASP A 32 -9.19 19.35 -30.95
N TRP A 33 -8.70 18.83 -29.84
CA TRP A 33 -7.29 18.69 -29.54
C TRP A 33 -6.84 17.23 -29.68
N ALA A 34 -5.95 16.99 -30.63
CA ALA A 34 -5.21 15.73 -30.69
C ALA A 34 -4.29 15.62 -29.47
N PRO A 35 -4.50 14.63 -28.57
CA PRO A 35 -3.65 14.47 -27.40
C PRO A 35 -2.20 14.26 -27.84
N SER A 36 -1.26 14.92 -27.15
CA SER A 36 0.17 14.61 -27.32
C SER A 36 0.40 13.12 -27.01
N THR A 37 1.45 12.53 -27.55
CA THR A 37 1.79 11.12 -27.31
C THR A 37 1.89 10.77 -25.83
N THR A 38 2.24 11.74 -24.97
CA THR A 38 2.31 11.57 -23.51
C THR A 38 0.96 11.38 -22.83
N MET A 39 -0.13 11.87 -23.43
CA MET A 39 -1.49 11.71 -22.91
C MET A 39 -2.22 10.50 -23.49
N THR A 40 -1.64 9.81 -24.47
CA THR A 40 -2.17 8.56 -25.02
C THR A 40 -1.67 7.33 -24.21
N GLY A 41 -2.28 6.18 -24.40
CA GLY A 41 -1.90 4.94 -23.70
C GLY A 41 -2.65 4.67 -22.38
N PRO A 42 -2.42 3.52 -21.73
CA PRO A 42 -3.07 3.14 -20.49
C PRO A 42 -2.81 4.11 -19.33
N GLY A 43 -3.71 4.14 -18.36
CA GLY A 43 -3.68 5.00 -17.20
C GLY A 43 -5.02 5.66 -16.94
N TRP A 44 -5.28 6.06 -15.71
CA TRP A 44 -6.49 6.80 -15.37
C TRP A 44 -6.38 8.26 -15.85
N ARG A 45 -7.44 8.75 -16.47
CA ARG A 45 -7.47 10.09 -17.07
C ARG A 45 -8.56 10.96 -16.49
N ALA A 46 -8.24 12.25 -16.33
CA ALA A 46 -9.20 13.25 -15.89
C ALA A 46 -8.94 14.61 -16.56
N ARG A 47 -10.02 15.33 -16.87
CA ARG A 47 -9.96 16.77 -17.16
C ARG A 47 -10.10 17.53 -15.83
N GLY A 48 -9.53 18.73 -15.72
CA GLY A 48 -9.53 19.51 -14.48
C GLY A 48 -10.91 19.82 -13.88
N ASP A 49 -11.98 19.71 -14.66
CA ASP A 49 -13.37 19.90 -14.23
C ASP A 49 -14.11 18.59 -13.94
N ARG A 50 -13.43 17.43 -14.02
CA ARG A 50 -14.03 16.13 -13.75
C ARG A 50 -14.71 16.11 -12.38
N LYS A 51 -15.88 15.54 -12.35
CA LYS A 51 -16.65 15.25 -11.12
C LYS A 51 -17.02 13.77 -11.11
N PRO A 52 -17.13 13.16 -9.92
CA PRO A 52 -17.64 11.80 -9.83
C PRO A 52 -19.00 11.67 -10.51
N LYS A 53 -19.21 10.57 -11.25
CA LYS A 53 -20.50 10.24 -11.87
C LYS A 53 -21.50 9.73 -10.84
N GLU A 54 -21.00 9.20 -9.72
CA GLU A 54 -21.79 8.66 -8.61
C GLU A 54 -21.31 9.27 -7.28
N LYS A 55 -22.25 9.70 -6.45
CA LYS A 55 -21.94 10.16 -5.09
C LYS A 55 -22.03 9.00 -4.13
N ARG A 56 -20.95 8.67 -3.46
CA ARG A 56 -20.89 7.72 -2.36
C ARG A 56 -20.50 8.42 -1.06
N VAL A 57 -20.93 7.86 0.05
CA VAL A 57 -20.60 8.36 1.40
C VAL A 57 -20.19 7.21 2.29
N PRO A 58 -19.45 7.47 3.38
CA PRO A 58 -19.13 6.42 4.34
C PRO A 58 -20.39 5.73 4.87
N PHE A 59 -20.31 4.44 5.14
CA PHE A 59 -21.42 3.66 5.67
C PHE A 59 -21.90 4.25 7.02
N ASN A 60 -23.19 4.52 7.13
CA ASN A 60 -23.79 5.12 8.31
C ASN A 60 -25.26 4.71 8.55
N ARG A 61 -25.73 3.65 7.89
CA ARG A 61 -27.15 3.24 7.98
C ARG A 61 -27.30 1.74 8.26
N PRO A 62 -26.91 1.28 9.48
CA PRO A 62 -27.23 -0.08 9.88
C PRO A 62 -28.75 -0.27 9.98
N THR A 63 -29.20 -1.50 9.81
CA THR A 63 -30.61 -1.85 9.99
C THR A 63 -31.03 -1.74 11.47
N PRO A 64 -32.30 -1.56 11.80
CA PRO A 64 -32.76 -1.53 13.18
C PRO A 64 -32.36 -2.77 13.99
N TYR A 65 -32.32 -3.94 13.36
CA TYR A 65 -31.87 -5.18 13.98
C TYR A 65 -30.36 -5.15 14.29
N GLN A 66 -29.53 -4.72 13.35
CA GLN A 66 -28.10 -4.53 13.56
C GLN A 66 -27.81 -3.51 14.67
N ILE A 67 -28.62 -2.44 14.79
CA ILE A 67 -28.51 -1.47 15.88
C ILE A 67 -28.82 -2.13 17.22
N TYR A 68 -29.89 -2.94 17.29
CA TYR A 68 -30.28 -3.64 18.51
C TYR A 68 -29.19 -4.61 18.98
N GLU A 69 -28.65 -5.42 18.09
CA GLU A 69 -27.55 -6.33 18.41
C GLU A 69 -26.26 -5.60 18.82
N ALA A 70 -26.00 -4.43 18.25
CA ALA A 70 -24.83 -3.63 18.56
C ALA A 70 -24.95 -2.80 19.87
N LEU A 71 -26.13 -2.70 20.51
CA LEU A 71 -26.29 -1.85 21.70
C LEU A 71 -25.31 -2.13 22.85
N PRO A 72 -25.02 -3.39 23.23
CA PRO A 72 -24.03 -3.68 24.28
C PRO A 72 -22.63 -3.22 23.88
N PHE A 73 -22.24 -3.40 22.62
CA PHE A 73 -21.00 -2.92 22.05
C PHE A 73 -20.93 -1.39 22.06
N VAL A 74 -21.95 -0.70 21.56
CA VAL A 74 -21.99 0.77 21.50
C VAL A 74 -21.76 1.38 22.89
N ARG A 75 -22.35 0.79 23.95
CA ARG A 75 -22.11 1.24 25.33
C ARG A 75 -20.63 1.05 25.74
N ARG A 76 -20.04 -0.12 25.51
CA ARG A 76 -18.64 -0.41 25.87
C ARG A 76 -17.67 0.48 25.08
N TYR A 77 -17.90 0.59 23.78
CA TYR A 77 -17.07 1.40 22.89
C TYR A 77 -17.19 2.91 23.22
N PHE A 78 -18.38 3.40 23.59
CA PHE A 78 -18.55 4.78 24.03
C PHE A 78 -17.76 5.09 25.30
N MET A 79 -17.75 4.16 26.27
CA MET A 79 -16.92 4.30 27.48
C MET A 79 -15.41 4.28 27.17
N TYR A 80 -14.99 3.40 26.28
CA TYR A 80 -13.61 3.36 25.77
C TYR A 80 -13.25 4.67 25.06
N TRP A 81 -14.11 5.14 24.16
CA TRP A 81 -13.92 6.41 23.45
C TRP A 81 -13.85 7.61 24.41
N MET A 82 -14.73 7.69 25.39
CA MET A 82 -14.68 8.74 26.42
C MET A 82 -13.34 8.71 27.17
N LYS A 83 -12.93 7.55 27.68
CA LYS A 83 -11.67 7.42 28.41
C LYS A 83 -10.50 7.97 27.57
N HIS A 84 -10.32 7.48 26.35
CA HIS A 84 -9.26 7.90 25.46
C HIS A 84 -9.33 9.38 25.09
N THR A 85 -10.54 9.94 25.01
CA THR A 85 -10.70 11.37 24.75
C THR A 85 -10.28 12.22 25.95
N PHE A 86 -10.62 11.79 27.17
CA PHE A 86 -10.19 12.46 28.40
C PHE A 86 -8.69 12.33 28.64
N ASP A 87 -8.13 11.16 28.39
CA ASP A 87 -6.69 10.89 28.53
C ASP A 87 -5.87 11.47 27.35
N LYS A 88 -6.52 12.12 26.36
CA LYS A 88 -5.94 12.66 25.13
C LYS A 88 -5.23 11.61 24.26
N GLU A 89 -5.55 10.36 24.47
CA GLU A 89 -5.03 9.26 23.66
C GLU A 89 -5.72 9.22 22.29
N LYS A 90 -5.00 8.78 21.27
CA LYS A 90 -5.58 8.62 19.92
C LYS A 90 -6.18 7.24 19.77
N LEU A 91 -7.45 7.20 19.40
CA LEU A 91 -8.11 5.96 19.00
C LEU A 91 -7.46 5.39 17.74
N PHE A 92 -7.26 4.08 17.70
CA PHE A 92 -6.79 3.39 16.49
C PHE A 92 -7.89 3.31 15.41
N ILE A 93 -9.16 3.19 15.81
CA ILE A 93 -10.36 3.31 14.97
C ILE A 93 -11.29 4.34 15.59
N ASN A 94 -11.80 5.26 14.78
CA ASN A 94 -12.85 6.19 15.21
C ASN A 94 -14.13 5.96 14.40
N THR A 95 -14.93 5.02 14.83
CA THR A 95 -16.21 4.65 14.17
C THR A 95 -17.23 5.79 14.12
N PHE A 96 -17.09 6.81 14.96
CA PHE A 96 -17.98 7.98 14.94
C PHE A 96 -17.58 9.04 13.90
N GLN A 97 -16.37 8.97 13.36
CA GLN A 97 -15.86 9.92 12.38
C GLN A 97 -15.15 9.20 11.21
N PRO A 98 -15.89 8.45 10.40
CA PRO A 98 -15.31 7.78 9.25
C PRO A 98 -14.75 8.80 8.26
N LEU A 99 -13.69 8.42 7.56
CA LEU A 99 -13.04 9.30 6.60
C LEU A 99 -13.92 9.52 5.36
N LYS A 100 -13.98 10.76 4.89
CA LYS A 100 -14.65 11.11 3.64
C LYS A 100 -13.62 11.18 2.54
N HIS A 101 -13.83 10.43 1.46
CA HIS A 101 -12.96 10.47 0.29
C HIS A 101 -12.88 11.88 -0.32
N LYS A 102 -11.77 12.16 -0.98
CA LYS A 102 -11.53 13.41 -1.72
C LYS A 102 -11.39 13.07 -3.21
N PRO A 103 -12.38 13.42 -4.04
CA PRO A 103 -12.47 12.94 -5.42
C PRO A 103 -11.48 13.59 -6.40
N TYR A 104 -10.43 14.20 -5.89
CA TYR A 104 -9.42 14.88 -6.69
C TYR A 104 -7.99 14.33 -6.50
N TYR A 105 -7.78 13.32 -5.70
CA TYR A 105 -6.46 12.75 -5.51
C TYR A 105 -5.88 12.15 -6.81
N GLY A 106 -4.58 12.32 -6.97
CA GLY A 106 -3.75 11.77 -8.05
C GLY A 106 -2.70 10.80 -7.51
N VAL A 107 -1.74 10.45 -8.36
CA VAL A 107 -0.61 9.59 -8.00
C VAL A 107 0.22 10.25 -6.90
N PRO A 108 0.49 9.57 -5.77
CA PRO A 108 1.33 10.09 -4.71
C PRO A 108 2.80 10.20 -5.15
N CYS A 109 3.55 11.12 -4.51
CA CYS A 109 4.98 11.31 -4.67
C CYS A 109 5.73 10.54 -3.57
N GLY A 110 6.87 9.94 -3.92
CA GLY A 110 7.83 9.36 -2.99
C GLY A 110 8.10 7.88 -3.21
N GLY A 111 9.09 7.38 -2.49
CA GLY A 111 9.41 5.96 -2.41
C GLY A 111 8.62 5.24 -1.31
N ILE A 112 8.96 3.97 -1.08
CA ILE A 112 8.30 3.12 -0.08
C ILE A 112 8.88 3.39 1.31
N GLY A 113 8.02 3.60 2.31
CA GLY A 113 8.38 3.72 3.72
C GLY A 113 9.03 5.04 4.14
N CYS A 114 9.21 5.97 3.23
CA CYS A 114 9.84 7.28 3.49
C CYS A 114 8.83 8.41 3.77
N GLY A 115 7.54 8.10 3.81
CA GLY A 115 6.46 9.08 3.79
C GLY A 115 6.12 9.52 2.38
N ALA A 116 4.96 10.14 2.21
CA ALA A 116 4.45 10.53 0.89
C ALA A 116 3.91 11.95 0.88
N ILE A 117 4.05 12.62 -0.26
CA ILE A 117 3.39 13.89 -0.56
C ILE A 117 2.40 13.66 -1.70
N GLY A 118 1.12 13.97 -1.49
CA GLY A 118 0.07 13.82 -2.49
C GLY A 118 -0.05 15.03 -3.39
N ARG A 119 -0.17 14.80 -4.69
CA ARG A 119 -0.51 15.83 -5.68
C ARG A 119 -1.81 15.44 -6.37
N ASP A 120 -2.77 16.34 -6.40
CA ASP A 120 -4.07 16.07 -7.01
C ASP A 120 -4.02 16.16 -8.56
N PHE A 121 -5.04 15.61 -9.23
CA PHE A 121 -5.09 15.62 -10.70
C PHE A 121 -5.30 17.03 -11.28
N ARG A 122 -5.57 18.04 -10.44
CA ARG A 122 -5.71 19.45 -10.84
C ARG A 122 -4.42 20.24 -10.66
N GLY A 123 -3.33 19.58 -10.20
CA GLY A 123 -2.00 20.15 -10.06
C GLY A 123 -1.64 20.68 -8.68
N GLY A 124 -2.51 20.55 -7.66
CA GLY A 124 -2.25 21.05 -6.30
C GLY A 124 -1.62 20.01 -5.38
N PHE A 125 -0.68 20.40 -4.53
CA PHE A 125 -0.15 19.59 -3.45
C PHE A 125 -1.11 19.62 -2.26
N CYS A 126 -1.56 18.45 -1.76
CA CYS A 126 -2.74 18.42 -0.89
C CYS A 126 -2.76 17.35 0.23
N LYS A 127 -1.79 16.48 0.29
CA LYS A 127 -1.74 15.41 1.29
C LYS A 127 -0.30 15.11 1.67
N PHE A 128 -0.02 15.13 2.98
CA PHE A 128 1.32 14.95 3.51
C PHE A 128 1.32 13.83 4.54
N SER A 129 1.76 12.63 4.13
CA SER A 129 1.85 11.44 4.97
C SER A 129 3.30 11.24 5.45
N LEU A 130 3.86 12.24 6.15
CA LEU A 130 5.28 12.26 6.54
C LEU A 130 5.54 11.62 7.90
N ARG A 131 4.60 11.70 8.83
CA ARG A 131 4.70 11.04 10.12
C ARG A 131 4.51 9.53 9.97
N PRO A 132 5.31 8.68 10.64
CA PRO A 132 5.27 7.24 10.42
C PRO A 132 3.90 6.66 10.77
N GLY A 133 3.37 5.82 9.86
CA GLY A 133 2.08 5.15 10.03
C GLY A 133 0.87 6.09 10.16
N LEU A 134 0.96 7.33 9.66
CA LEU A 134 -0.15 8.28 9.69
C LEU A 134 -0.37 8.95 8.35
N VAL A 135 -1.55 8.73 7.78
CA VAL A 135 -2.00 9.39 6.55
C VAL A 135 -2.79 10.65 6.90
N GLU A 136 -2.27 11.82 6.53
CA GLU A 136 -2.91 13.10 6.80
C GLU A 136 -3.94 13.46 5.73
N HIS A 137 -5.16 12.98 5.92
CA HIS A 137 -6.25 13.11 4.95
C HIS A 137 -7.02 14.43 5.05
N LYS A 138 -6.77 15.26 6.06
CA LYS A 138 -7.56 16.47 6.35
C LYS A 138 -7.06 17.73 5.67
N VAL A 139 -5.84 17.71 5.15
CA VAL A 139 -5.21 18.88 4.54
C VAL A 139 -5.78 19.09 3.14
N ASP A 140 -6.16 20.32 2.83
CA ASP A 140 -6.53 20.76 1.48
C ASP A 140 -5.28 21.22 0.71
N VAL A 141 -5.46 21.72 -0.52
CA VAL A 141 -4.36 22.21 -1.36
C VAL A 141 -3.62 23.35 -0.68
N VAL A 142 -2.28 23.23 -0.60
CA VAL A 142 -1.39 24.22 -0.02
C VAL A 142 -1.12 25.32 -1.06
N ALA A 143 -1.44 26.57 -0.72
CA ALA A 143 -1.36 27.67 -1.67
C ALA A 143 0.06 27.98 -2.15
N ALA A 144 1.08 27.76 -1.30
CA ALA A 144 2.46 28.07 -1.61
C ALA A 144 3.22 26.95 -2.36
N ASP A 145 2.66 25.74 -2.42
CA ASP A 145 3.29 24.59 -3.04
C ASP A 145 2.81 24.45 -4.49
N GLN A 146 3.45 25.19 -5.41
CA GLN A 146 2.93 25.38 -6.76
C GLN A 146 4.02 25.43 -7.82
N PHE A 147 3.63 25.13 -9.05
CA PHE A 147 4.34 25.54 -10.26
C PHE A 147 3.70 26.83 -10.79
N ILE A 148 4.53 27.78 -11.20
CA ILE A 148 4.10 29.06 -11.75
C ILE A 148 4.69 29.21 -13.15
N LEU A 149 3.85 29.52 -14.14
CA LEU A 149 4.26 29.89 -15.50
C LEU A 149 4.26 31.38 -15.62
N SER A 150 5.37 31.97 -16.09
CA SER A 150 5.46 33.37 -16.54
C SER A 150 6.00 33.40 -17.97
N VAL A 151 5.33 34.11 -18.84
CA VAL A 151 5.67 34.20 -20.26
C VAL A 151 5.88 35.69 -20.65
N ARG A 152 7.00 35.95 -21.29
CA ARG A 152 7.41 37.29 -21.72
C ARG A 152 7.61 37.29 -23.21
N GLU A 153 7.28 38.42 -23.80
CA GLU A 153 7.54 38.76 -25.19
C GLU A 153 8.09 40.19 -25.26
N ASN A 154 9.26 40.38 -25.86
CA ASN A 154 9.95 41.69 -25.93
C ASN A 154 10.10 42.32 -24.51
N ASP A 155 10.60 41.56 -23.56
CA ASP A 155 10.78 41.98 -22.15
C ASP A 155 9.51 42.38 -21.39
N THR A 156 8.36 42.16 -21.96
CA THR A 156 7.08 42.43 -21.31
C THR A 156 6.39 41.12 -20.92
N CYS A 157 5.98 40.99 -19.67
CA CYS A 157 5.19 39.83 -19.23
C CYS A 157 3.79 39.91 -19.82
N ILE A 158 3.45 38.94 -20.66
CA ILE A 158 2.15 38.81 -21.33
C ILE A 158 1.23 37.80 -20.68
N TYR A 159 1.80 36.87 -19.86
CA TYR A 159 1.03 35.87 -19.14
C TYR A 159 1.77 35.44 -17.89
N GLN A 160 1.07 35.40 -16.74
CA GLN A 160 1.62 34.80 -15.51
C GLN A 160 0.50 34.16 -14.73
N LYS A 161 0.65 32.87 -14.40
CA LYS A 161 -0.40 32.11 -13.72
C LYS A 161 0.15 30.89 -12.94
N VAL A 162 -0.49 30.59 -11.83
CA VAL A 162 -0.25 29.32 -11.11
C VAL A 162 -0.78 28.14 -11.92
N LEU A 163 0.05 27.12 -12.15
CA LEU A 163 -0.29 25.91 -12.88
C LEU A 163 -1.05 24.92 -12.00
N SER A 164 -2.21 25.35 -11.53
CA SER A 164 -3.15 24.55 -10.75
C SER A 164 -4.59 24.99 -10.96
N ALA A 165 -5.47 24.03 -11.25
CA ALA A 165 -6.92 24.27 -11.31
C ALA A 165 -7.62 23.87 -9.99
N ALA A 166 -6.85 23.56 -8.95
CA ALA A 166 -7.35 23.27 -7.62
C ALA A 166 -7.91 24.52 -6.94
N ASP A 167 -8.90 24.31 -6.09
CA ASP A 167 -9.46 25.40 -5.30
C ASP A 167 -8.57 25.63 -4.07
N VAL A 168 -8.04 26.84 -3.89
CA VAL A 168 -7.21 27.25 -2.76
C VAL A 168 -7.89 28.28 -1.90
N HIS A 169 -7.56 28.28 -0.61
CA HIS A 169 -8.03 29.30 0.32
C HIS A 169 -7.34 30.64 0.01
N ARG A 170 -8.08 31.66 -0.43
CA ARG A 170 -7.56 32.95 -0.90
C ARG A 170 -7.11 33.91 0.22
N SER A 171 -6.96 33.45 1.46
CA SER A 171 -6.51 34.34 2.56
C SER A 171 -5.00 34.56 2.56
N GLN A 172 -4.23 33.74 1.84
CA GLN A 172 -2.78 33.83 1.70
C GLN A 172 -2.44 33.97 0.22
N LEU A 173 -1.29 34.54 -0.11
CA LEU A 173 -0.79 34.73 -1.47
C LEU A 173 -1.86 35.36 -2.42
N SER A 174 -2.59 36.34 -1.91
CA SER A 174 -3.75 36.94 -2.60
C SER A 174 -3.39 37.67 -3.87
N SER A 175 -2.11 38.03 -4.07
CA SER A 175 -1.59 38.65 -5.28
C SER A 175 -1.29 37.67 -6.41
N TRP A 176 -1.28 36.35 -6.11
CA TRP A 176 -1.02 35.32 -7.10
C TRP A 176 -2.27 35.01 -7.92
N ASP A 177 -2.11 34.77 -9.21
CA ASP A 177 -3.22 34.40 -10.10
C ASP A 177 -3.42 32.91 -10.11
N PHE A 178 -4.28 32.46 -9.18
CA PHE A 178 -4.76 31.08 -9.08
C PHE A 178 -5.94 30.81 -10.04
N GLY A 179 -6.30 29.53 -10.13
CA GLY A 179 -7.49 29.10 -10.87
C GLY A 179 -7.22 28.99 -12.37
N PHE A 180 -6.24 28.19 -12.73
CA PHE A 180 -6.03 27.79 -14.11
C PHE A 180 -7.34 27.24 -14.71
N PRO A 181 -7.66 27.54 -15.99
CA PRO A 181 -8.93 27.11 -16.59
C PRO A 181 -9.08 25.58 -16.60
N LYS A 182 -10.02 25.05 -15.80
CA LYS A 182 -10.24 23.61 -15.58
C LYS A 182 -10.40 22.82 -16.89
N LYS A 183 -11.02 23.42 -17.92
CA LYS A 183 -11.21 22.81 -19.25
C LYS A 183 -9.92 22.63 -20.06
N HIS A 184 -8.87 23.37 -19.73
CA HIS A 184 -7.57 23.34 -20.41
C HIS A 184 -6.51 22.54 -19.63
N LEU A 185 -6.91 21.87 -18.57
CA LEU A 185 -6.08 20.97 -17.80
C LEU A 185 -6.48 19.51 -18.05
N HIS A 186 -5.50 18.69 -18.41
CA HIS A 186 -5.64 17.25 -18.60
C HIS A 186 -4.64 16.50 -17.72
N TYR A 187 -5.09 15.39 -17.14
CA TYR A 187 -4.31 14.54 -16.26
C TYR A 187 -4.35 13.09 -16.73
N ARG A 188 -3.21 12.43 -16.63
CA ARG A 188 -3.05 10.96 -16.77
C ARG A 188 -2.22 10.45 -15.62
N GLY A 189 -2.74 9.47 -14.86
CA GLY A 189 -2.03 8.79 -13.77
C GLY A 189 -1.78 7.33 -14.12
N LEU A 190 -0.52 6.92 -14.04
CA LEU A 190 -0.07 5.54 -14.14
C LEU A 190 1.08 5.37 -13.15
N PHE A 191 0.75 4.97 -11.93
CA PHE A 191 1.72 4.85 -10.84
C PHE A 191 2.98 4.06 -11.28
N PRO A 192 4.21 4.52 -10.97
CA PRO A 192 4.56 5.64 -10.11
C PRO A 192 4.73 7.00 -10.83
N ARG A 193 4.20 7.12 -12.05
CA ARG A 193 4.26 8.32 -12.87
C ARG A 193 2.89 8.98 -13.02
N SER A 194 2.90 10.30 -13.24
CA SER A 194 1.71 11.01 -13.71
C SER A 194 2.10 12.16 -14.65
N TRP A 195 1.16 12.57 -15.50
CA TRP A 195 1.29 13.67 -16.45
C TRP A 195 0.16 14.65 -16.23
N THR A 196 0.50 15.92 -16.02
CA THR A 196 -0.47 17.02 -15.92
C THR A 196 -0.18 18.02 -17.02
N THR A 197 -1.07 18.16 -17.97
CA THR A 197 -0.91 19.04 -19.13
C THR A 197 -1.79 20.27 -18.98
N PHE A 198 -1.18 21.45 -19.10
CA PHE A 198 -1.78 22.77 -19.04
C PHE A 198 -1.68 23.42 -20.40
N ARG A 199 -2.83 23.74 -21.03
CA ARG A 199 -2.89 24.39 -22.33
C ARG A 199 -3.18 25.86 -22.16
N VAL A 200 -2.41 26.70 -22.85
CA VAL A 200 -2.60 28.15 -22.93
C VAL A 200 -2.87 28.48 -24.40
N PRO A 201 -4.10 28.28 -24.89
CA PRO A 201 -4.42 28.38 -26.33
C PRO A 201 -4.13 29.75 -26.93
N GLU A 202 -4.31 30.82 -26.15
CA GLU A 202 -4.07 32.21 -26.55
C GLU A 202 -2.60 32.49 -26.89
N LEU A 203 -1.68 31.67 -26.39
CA LEU A 203 -0.25 31.75 -26.69
C LEU A 203 0.25 30.63 -27.60
N GLY A 204 -0.57 29.62 -27.86
CA GLY A 204 -0.13 28.39 -28.49
C GLY A 204 0.88 27.61 -27.65
N LEU A 205 0.80 27.72 -26.31
CA LEU A 205 1.70 27.01 -25.39
C LEU A 205 1.01 25.81 -24.74
N THR A 206 1.77 24.75 -24.58
CA THR A 206 1.41 23.59 -23.79
C THR A 206 2.52 23.29 -22.77
N VAL A 207 2.16 23.19 -21.48
CA VAL A 207 3.09 22.83 -20.42
C VAL A 207 2.65 21.46 -19.87
N THR A 208 3.51 20.45 -19.97
CA THR A 208 3.28 19.12 -19.40
C THR A 208 4.25 18.87 -18.26
N ILE A 209 3.72 18.68 -17.07
CA ILE A 209 4.48 18.32 -15.87
C ILE A 209 4.37 16.80 -15.71
N ARG A 210 5.49 16.10 -15.92
CA ARG A 210 5.63 14.68 -15.72
C ARG A 210 6.23 14.44 -14.34
N GLN A 211 5.47 13.81 -13.45
CA GLN A 211 5.87 13.41 -12.11
C GLN A 211 6.41 11.99 -12.14
N VAL A 212 7.56 11.74 -11.52
CA VAL A 212 8.21 10.44 -11.44
C VAL A 212 8.69 10.17 -10.02
N SER A 213 8.20 9.10 -9.40
CA SER A 213 8.65 8.62 -8.10
C SER A 213 9.55 7.38 -8.25
N PRO A 214 10.59 7.20 -7.41
CA PRO A 214 11.56 6.12 -7.55
C PRO A 214 11.04 4.79 -7.00
N VAL A 215 9.87 4.34 -7.45
CA VAL A 215 9.30 3.05 -7.07
C VAL A 215 9.68 2.02 -8.12
N LEU A 216 10.72 1.26 -7.81
CA LEU A 216 11.41 0.35 -8.72
C LEU A 216 11.39 -1.07 -8.15
N PRO A 217 10.72 -2.04 -8.79
CA PRO A 217 10.73 -3.43 -8.34
C PRO A 217 12.15 -3.99 -8.20
N HIS A 218 12.36 -4.77 -7.15
CA HIS A 218 13.65 -5.39 -6.79
C HIS A 218 14.80 -4.41 -6.45
N ASN A 219 14.57 -3.09 -6.53
CA ASN A 219 15.53 -2.08 -6.13
C ASN A 219 15.26 -1.64 -4.69
N TYR A 220 16.02 -2.20 -3.72
CA TYR A 220 15.86 -1.98 -2.28
C TYR A 220 16.60 -0.73 -1.76
N GLN A 221 17.26 0.01 -2.63
CA GLN A 221 17.93 1.24 -2.33
C GLN A 221 17.12 2.45 -2.79
N GLU A 222 16.99 2.65 -4.10
CA GLU A 222 16.39 3.87 -4.65
C GLU A 222 14.88 3.95 -4.35
N THR A 223 14.21 2.79 -4.26
CA THR A 223 12.79 2.72 -3.86
C THR A 223 12.53 3.29 -2.45
N THR A 224 13.54 3.45 -1.60
CA THR A 224 13.40 4.06 -0.27
C THR A 224 13.50 5.58 -0.25
N TYR A 225 13.87 6.23 -1.36
CA TYR A 225 14.22 7.63 -1.36
C TYR A 225 13.00 8.57 -1.21
N PRO A 226 13.03 9.51 -0.25
CA PRO A 226 12.00 10.51 -0.04
C PRO A 226 12.12 11.65 -1.05
N VAL A 227 11.90 11.36 -2.33
CA VAL A 227 12.09 12.32 -3.41
C VAL A 227 11.10 12.09 -4.54
N CYS A 228 10.75 13.13 -5.27
CA CYS A 228 9.97 13.07 -6.49
C CYS A 228 10.54 14.01 -7.54
N LEU A 229 10.63 13.54 -8.79
CA LEU A 229 11.03 14.32 -9.94
C LEU A 229 9.80 14.94 -10.62
N PHE A 230 10.00 16.14 -11.16
CA PHE A 230 9.05 16.82 -12.03
C PHE A 230 9.78 17.28 -13.30
N LEU A 231 9.53 16.60 -14.40
CA LEU A 231 10.07 16.92 -15.71
C LEU A 231 9.04 17.78 -16.43
N VAL A 232 9.39 19.02 -16.69
CA VAL A 232 8.46 20.03 -17.22
C VAL A 232 8.78 20.28 -18.69
N ASP A 233 7.94 19.74 -19.56
CA ASP A 233 8.00 19.94 -21.00
C ASP A 233 7.17 21.15 -21.39
N VAL A 234 7.78 22.15 -22.03
CA VAL A 234 7.08 23.32 -22.57
C VAL A 234 7.19 23.33 -24.07
N GLU A 235 6.05 23.26 -24.74
CA GLU A 235 5.92 23.23 -26.19
C GLU A 235 5.28 24.52 -26.68
N ASN A 236 5.92 25.18 -27.67
CA ASN A 236 5.40 26.32 -28.40
C ASN A 236 4.92 25.89 -29.78
N THR A 237 3.63 25.80 -29.96
CA THR A 237 3.00 25.44 -31.25
C THR A 237 2.66 26.67 -32.12
N SER A 238 3.00 27.88 -31.71
CA SER A 238 2.81 29.07 -32.52
C SER A 238 3.74 29.05 -33.74
N ASN A 239 3.29 29.62 -34.85
CA ASN A 239 4.08 29.63 -36.08
C ASN A 239 5.14 30.75 -36.14
N ASN A 240 4.95 31.82 -35.39
CA ASN A 240 5.73 33.03 -35.56
C ASN A 240 6.04 33.79 -34.26
N ARG A 241 5.67 33.26 -33.09
CA ARG A 241 5.92 33.93 -31.81
C ARG A 241 6.97 33.13 -31.01
N ALA A 242 8.03 33.84 -30.65
CA ALA A 242 9.03 33.34 -29.71
C ALA A 242 8.73 33.94 -28.33
N TYR A 243 9.01 33.16 -27.26
CA TYR A 243 8.75 33.61 -25.91
C TYR A 243 9.97 33.40 -25.00
N ASP A 244 10.13 34.26 -24.01
CA ASP A 244 10.93 33.96 -22.84
C ASP A 244 10.00 33.38 -21.75
N VAL A 245 10.22 32.11 -21.42
CA VAL A 245 9.36 31.36 -20.52
C VAL A 245 10.09 31.15 -19.21
N SER A 246 9.40 31.37 -18.09
CA SER A 246 9.87 31.03 -16.76
C SER A 246 8.93 30.03 -16.11
N ILE A 247 9.51 28.96 -15.53
CA ILE A 247 8.80 27.99 -14.72
C ILE A 247 9.39 28.06 -13.31
N ALA A 248 8.64 28.58 -12.35
CA ALA A 248 9.04 28.62 -10.96
C ALA A 248 8.33 27.50 -10.19
N PHE A 249 9.08 26.74 -9.39
CA PHE A 249 8.55 25.76 -8.45
C PHE A 249 8.75 26.30 -7.04
N THR A 250 7.68 26.41 -6.27
CA THR A 250 7.66 26.94 -4.91
C THR A 250 7.18 25.90 -3.93
N PHE A 251 7.74 25.90 -2.72
CA PHE A 251 7.35 24.98 -1.65
C PHE A 251 7.57 25.62 -0.27
N ARG A 252 6.62 25.38 0.66
CA ARG A 252 6.68 25.91 2.02
C ARG A 252 6.99 24.86 3.06
N ASN A 253 7.39 25.27 4.26
CA ASN A 253 7.57 24.41 5.43
C ASN A 253 6.26 23.76 5.88
N GLY A 254 6.39 22.66 6.60
CA GLY A 254 5.28 21.95 7.23
C GLY A 254 4.44 21.11 6.27
N THR A 255 3.20 20.87 6.60
CA THR A 255 2.28 19.98 5.88
C THR A 255 1.01 20.69 5.41
N GLY A 256 0.96 22.02 5.45
CA GLY A 256 -0.26 22.80 5.27
C GLY A 256 -1.24 22.70 6.43
N ASN A 257 -0.93 21.93 7.48
CA ASN A 257 -1.69 21.89 8.72
C ASN A 257 -1.12 22.95 9.68
N ARG A 258 -1.89 23.98 9.96
CA ARG A 258 -1.47 25.12 10.81
C ARG A 258 -0.85 24.73 12.16
N ARG A 259 -1.19 23.57 12.70
CA ARG A 259 -0.59 23.06 13.92
C ARG A 259 0.90 22.75 13.72
N TRP A 260 1.23 22.11 12.61
CA TRP A 260 2.59 21.67 12.31
C TRP A 260 3.41 22.77 11.63
N ASP A 261 2.76 23.66 10.88
CA ASP A 261 3.40 24.76 10.16
C ASP A 261 4.07 25.78 11.09
N ARG A 262 3.62 25.84 12.35
CA ARG A 262 4.11 26.80 13.35
C ARG A 262 4.82 26.15 14.52
N GLU A 263 5.19 24.92 14.37
CA GLU A 263 5.79 24.13 15.47
C GLU A 263 7.22 24.57 15.77
N SER A 264 7.99 24.97 14.75
CA SER A 264 9.38 25.36 14.89
C SER A 264 9.73 26.58 14.03
N GLU A 265 10.86 27.19 14.33
CA GLU A 265 11.48 28.16 13.46
C GLU A 265 12.08 27.46 12.23
N CYS A 266 11.93 28.04 11.07
CA CYS A 266 12.44 27.56 9.80
C CYS A 266 13.63 28.37 9.37
N SER A 267 14.58 27.73 8.70
CA SER A 267 15.68 28.39 8.01
C SER A 267 15.89 27.77 6.63
N ALA A 268 16.52 28.49 5.74
CA ALA A 268 16.84 27.97 4.41
C ALA A 268 18.29 28.30 4.02
N GLY A 269 18.82 27.51 3.10
CA GLY A 269 20.17 27.71 2.57
C GLY A 269 20.29 27.14 1.16
N ARG A 270 21.04 27.84 0.29
CA ARG A 270 21.34 27.34 -1.06
C ARG A 270 22.38 26.24 -1.02
N PHE A 271 22.33 25.39 -2.02
CA PHE A 271 23.37 24.42 -2.32
C PHE A 271 23.66 24.35 -3.80
N ASP A 272 24.91 24.04 -4.13
CA ASP A 272 25.39 23.87 -5.49
C ASP A 272 26.22 22.58 -5.57
N SER A 273 25.88 21.73 -6.53
CA SER A 273 26.62 20.51 -6.85
C SER A 273 27.17 20.66 -8.27
N ILE A 274 28.43 21.09 -8.36
CA ILE A 274 29.10 21.38 -9.62
C ILE A 274 29.93 20.17 -10.02
N HIS A 275 29.63 19.57 -11.16
CA HIS A 275 30.37 18.45 -11.75
C HIS A 275 31.03 18.86 -13.06
N LYS A 276 32.33 18.54 -13.24
CA LYS A 276 33.05 18.82 -14.47
C LYS A 276 32.56 18.02 -15.67
N ASP A 277 32.12 16.78 -15.45
CA ASP A 277 31.75 15.81 -16.48
C ASP A 277 30.27 15.38 -16.45
N ARG A 278 29.46 16.04 -15.63
CA ARG A 278 28.02 15.77 -15.47
C ARG A 278 27.25 17.07 -15.40
N GLU A 279 25.93 16.99 -15.51
CA GLU A 279 25.07 18.14 -15.30
C GLU A 279 25.22 18.67 -13.87
N SER A 280 25.41 19.98 -13.74
CA SER A 280 25.44 20.65 -12.44
C SER A 280 24.01 20.84 -11.94
N VAL A 281 23.83 20.77 -10.63
CA VAL A 281 22.55 20.90 -9.94
C VAL A 281 22.68 22.00 -8.90
N SER A 282 21.70 22.91 -8.85
CA SER A 282 21.58 23.92 -7.78
C SER A 282 20.19 23.91 -7.20
N GLY A 283 20.09 24.27 -5.93
CA GLY A 283 18.83 24.22 -5.21
C GLY A 283 18.85 24.96 -3.89
N VAL A 284 17.81 24.74 -3.12
CA VAL A 284 17.62 25.30 -1.79
C VAL A 284 17.06 24.25 -0.84
N SER A 285 17.60 24.17 0.36
CA SER A 285 17.14 23.34 1.47
C SER A 285 16.37 24.20 2.47
N LEU A 286 15.19 23.73 2.89
CA LEU A 286 14.33 24.39 3.87
C LEU A 286 14.23 23.52 5.13
N TYR A 287 14.87 23.95 6.19
CA TYR A 287 15.00 23.25 7.47
C TYR A 287 13.82 23.60 8.39
N HIS A 288 13.17 22.60 8.96
CA HIS A 288 12.04 22.77 9.90
C HIS A 288 11.81 21.48 10.71
N THR A 289 10.77 21.47 11.53
CA THR A 289 10.33 20.23 12.23
C THR A 289 8.87 19.93 11.94
N ILE A 290 8.53 18.64 11.95
CA ILE A 290 7.15 18.15 11.87
C ILE A 290 6.91 17.22 13.06
N SER A 291 6.00 17.60 13.96
CA SER A 291 5.74 16.83 15.20
C SER A 291 7.01 16.59 16.01
N SER A 292 7.82 17.62 16.17
CA SER A 292 9.12 17.63 16.85
C SER A 292 10.20 16.76 16.20
N MET A 293 9.96 16.21 15.02
CA MET A 293 10.93 15.45 14.23
C MET A 293 11.60 16.35 13.19
N PRO A 294 12.93 16.36 13.07
CA PRO A 294 13.62 17.13 12.04
C PRO A 294 13.14 16.75 10.64
N CYS A 295 12.91 17.75 9.81
CA CYS A 295 12.52 17.58 8.42
C CYS A 295 13.15 18.69 7.57
N THR A 296 13.78 18.30 6.47
CA THR A 296 14.34 19.24 5.50
C THR A 296 13.72 19.01 4.14
N TYR A 297 13.09 20.03 3.57
CA TYR A 297 12.66 19.98 2.17
C TYR A 297 13.79 20.48 1.28
N GLY A 298 14.07 19.75 0.20
CA GLY A 298 14.99 20.17 -0.85
C GLY A 298 14.24 20.46 -2.14
N LEU A 299 14.52 21.61 -2.75
CA LEU A 299 14.10 21.93 -4.12
C LEU A 299 15.33 22.17 -4.96
N ALA A 300 15.42 21.53 -6.12
CA ALA A 300 16.57 21.69 -7.01
C ALA A 300 16.18 21.57 -8.49
N SER A 301 17.09 22.04 -9.34
CA SER A 301 17.02 21.88 -10.79
C SER A 301 18.40 21.72 -11.40
N THR A 302 18.46 21.11 -12.59
CA THR A 302 19.69 21.01 -13.38
C THR A 302 19.98 22.31 -14.13
N HIS A 303 21.28 22.68 -14.23
CA HIS A 303 21.72 23.73 -15.13
C HIS A 303 21.69 23.25 -16.59
N LYS A 304 21.01 24.00 -17.42
CA LYS A 304 20.99 23.75 -18.87
C LYS A 304 21.62 24.92 -19.62
N LYS A 305 22.36 24.63 -20.70
CA LYS A 305 23.19 25.59 -21.41
C LYS A 305 22.45 26.88 -21.85
N ASP A 306 21.19 26.75 -22.25
CA ASP A 306 20.39 27.84 -22.80
C ASP A 306 19.27 28.26 -21.83
N SER A 307 19.52 28.22 -20.54
CA SER A 307 18.58 28.64 -19.52
C SER A 307 19.29 29.32 -18.36
N HIS A 308 18.56 30.17 -17.68
CA HIS A 308 18.99 30.84 -16.46
C HIS A 308 18.24 30.25 -15.27
N LEU A 309 18.99 29.78 -14.29
CA LEU A 309 18.45 29.21 -13.06
C LEU A 309 18.53 30.26 -11.96
N SER A 310 17.40 30.69 -11.42
CA SER A 310 17.31 31.60 -10.27
C SER A 310 16.69 30.89 -9.07
N ILE A 311 17.12 31.25 -7.85
CA ILE A 311 16.71 30.59 -6.61
C ILE A 311 16.28 31.67 -5.60
N CYS A 312 15.09 31.49 -5.03
CA CYS A 312 14.63 32.28 -3.89
C CYS A 312 14.81 31.49 -2.60
N GLU A 313 15.71 31.95 -1.73
CA GLU A 313 16.00 31.27 -0.47
C GLU A 313 14.86 31.35 0.53
N ARG A 314 14.11 32.45 0.52
CA ARG A 314 12.99 32.61 1.45
C ARG A 314 12.00 33.67 0.99
N PHE A 315 10.72 33.40 1.16
CA PHE A 315 9.63 34.35 1.11
C PHE A 315 8.54 33.99 2.10
N ASP A 316 7.70 34.95 2.49
CA ASP A 316 6.66 34.74 3.49
C ASP A 316 5.36 34.25 2.83
N PRO A 317 5.00 32.94 2.93
CA PRO A 317 3.79 32.39 2.31
C PRO A 317 2.50 32.79 3.05
N SER A 318 2.58 33.39 4.23
CA SER A 318 1.41 33.82 5.02
C SER A 318 0.85 35.18 4.56
N ARG A 319 1.63 35.95 3.81
CA ARG A 319 1.28 37.28 3.31
C ARG A 319 0.65 37.23 1.92
N SER A 320 0.55 38.41 1.28
CA SER A 320 -0.02 38.55 -0.08
C SER A 320 0.82 37.92 -1.19
N GLY A 321 2.14 37.73 -0.95
CA GLY A 321 3.10 37.26 -1.95
C GLY A 321 3.33 38.23 -3.10
N ALA A 322 3.02 39.54 -2.90
CA ALA A 322 3.11 40.52 -3.94
C ALA A 322 4.55 40.79 -4.41
N ALA A 323 5.50 40.81 -3.49
CA ALA A 323 6.91 41.07 -3.81
C ALA A 323 7.46 39.97 -4.74
N PHE A 324 7.31 38.71 -4.36
CA PHE A 324 7.70 37.57 -5.18
C PHE A 324 7.02 37.57 -6.55
N TRP A 325 5.68 37.73 -6.56
CA TRP A 325 4.88 37.68 -7.79
C TRP A 325 5.22 38.76 -8.78
N ASN A 326 5.42 40.03 -8.30
CA ASN A 326 5.77 41.15 -9.14
C ASN A 326 7.21 41.10 -9.63
N HIS A 327 8.15 40.60 -8.82
CA HIS A 327 9.52 40.41 -9.24
C HIS A 327 9.60 39.41 -10.41
N LEU A 328 8.97 38.23 -10.28
CA LEU A 328 8.88 37.24 -11.36
C LEU A 328 8.22 37.84 -12.62
N LYS A 329 7.17 38.64 -12.46
CA LYS A 329 6.49 39.32 -13.55
C LYS A 329 7.38 40.33 -14.29
N GLN A 330 8.20 41.06 -13.56
CA GLN A 330 9.06 42.13 -14.12
C GLN A 330 10.33 41.59 -14.77
N THR A 331 10.95 40.59 -14.15
CA THR A 331 12.28 40.11 -14.55
C THR A 331 12.26 38.74 -15.27
N GLY A 332 11.24 37.91 -15.02
CA GLY A 332 11.22 36.52 -15.42
C GLY A 332 12.02 35.62 -14.50
N ASP A 333 12.63 36.15 -13.45
CA ASP A 333 13.39 35.44 -12.43
C ASP A 333 12.71 35.55 -11.07
N VAL A 334 13.02 34.64 -10.13
CA VAL A 334 12.60 34.80 -8.73
C VAL A 334 13.58 35.72 -7.99
N PRO A 335 13.10 36.46 -6.97
CA PRO A 335 14.02 37.23 -6.12
C PRO A 335 14.96 36.33 -5.35
N GLU A 336 16.12 36.80 -5.01
CA GLU A 336 17.08 36.06 -4.19
C GLU A 336 16.48 35.71 -2.83
N PHE A 337 15.79 36.66 -2.22
CA PHE A 337 14.97 36.51 -1.02
C PHE A 337 14.01 37.70 -0.89
N GLU A 338 12.99 37.59 -0.03
CA GLU A 338 12.16 38.72 0.40
C GLU A 338 12.74 39.31 1.68
N GLU A 339 13.06 40.63 1.70
CA GLU A 339 13.60 41.33 2.87
C GLU A 339 12.68 41.23 4.09
N GLU A 340 11.37 41.19 3.87
CA GLU A 340 10.34 41.08 4.91
C GLU A 340 10.22 39.69 5.51
N CYS A 341 10.84 38.66 4.94
CA CYS A 341 10.91 37.31 5.46
C CYS A 341 12.21 37.13 6.23
N PRO A 342 12.19 37.04 7.58
CA PRO A 342 13.40 36.86 8.38
C PRO A 342 14.05 35.50 8.09
N GLN A 343 15.37 35.38 8.40
CA GLN A 343 16.11 34.13 8.26
C GLN A 343 15.55 32.99 9.12
N ASN A 344 15.02 33.32 10.28
CA ASN A 344 14.37 32.37 11.17
C ASN A 344 12.89 32.76 11.31
N ALA A 345 12.05 32.21 10.45
CA ALA A 345 10.62 32.47 10.43
C ALA A 345 9.84 31.22 10.84
N ARG A 346 8.62 31.39 11.30
CA ARG A 346 7.72 30.25 11.57
C ARG A 346 7.03 29.73 10.31
N GLU A 347 6.85 30.60 9.35
CA GLU A 347 6.27 30.28 8.04
C GLU A 347 7.26 30.79 6.98
N MET A 348 7.77 29.89 6.16
CA MET A 348 8.77 30.18 5.13
C MET A 348 8.51 29.32 3.90
N ALA A 349 8.72 29.87 2.74
CA ALA A 349 8.71 29.14 1.48
C ALA A 349 9.98 29.47 0.68
N VAL A 350 10.34 28.55 -0.19
CA VAL A 350 11.51 28.61 -1.07
C VAL A 350 11.10 28.41 -2.51
N SER A 351 11.96 28.78 -3.47
CA SER A 351 11.65 28.58 -4.90
C SER A 351 12.89 28.36 -5.75
N VAL A 352 12.70 27.55 -6.79
CA VAL A 352 13.67 27.34 -7.89
C VAL A 352 12.99 27.68 -9.21
N CYS A 353 13.60 28.50 -10.06
CA CYS A 353 13.00 28.96 -11.31
C CYS A 353 13.98 28.81 -12.47
N ASN A 354 13.54 28.21 -13.56
CA ASN A 354 14.24 28.19 -14.85
C ASN A 354 13.60 29.17 -15.81
N ARG A 355 14.42 30.10 -16.35
CA ARG A 355 14.03 30.99 -17.45
C ARG A 355 14.78 30.60 -18.71
N PHE A 356 14.08 30.51 -19.84
CA PHE A 356 14.63 30.08 -21.12
C PHE A 356 13.88 30.67 -22.30
N HIS A 357 14.60 30.84 -23.38
CA HIS A 357 14.04 31.29 -24.67
C HIS A 357 13.40 30.09 -25.39
N LEU A 358 12.17 30.27 -25.90
CA LEU A 358 11.39 29.22 -26.59
C LEU A 358 10.95 29.71 -27.98
N PRO A 359 11.67 29.34 -29.05
CA PRO A 359 11.32 29.69 -30.42
C PRO A 359 9.96 29.14 -30.86
N PRO A 360 9.40 29.67 -31.98
CA PRO A 360 8.22 29.06 -32.60
C PRO A 360 8.46 27.58 -32.95
N GLN A 361 7.41 26.77 -32.89
CA GLN A 361 7.44 25.32 -33.26
C GLN A 361 8.59 24.57 -32.60
N SER A 362 8.83 24.82 -31.32
CA SER A 362 9.90 24.18 -30.56
C SER A 362 9.42 23.75 -29.17
N SER A 363 10.19 22.88 -28.53
CA SER A 363 9.96 22.45 -27.16
C SER A 363 11.26 22.44 -26.35
N LYS A 364 11.13 22.66 -25.03
CA LYS A 364 12.23 22.52 -24.06
C LYS A 364 11.74 21.81 -22.81
N THR A 365 12.62 21.01 -22.21
CA THR A 365 12.36 20.29 -20.96
C THR A 365 13.27 20.82 -19.86
N HIS A 366 12.71 21.08 -18.68
CA HIS A 366 13.44 21.42 -17.47
C HIS A 366 13.07 20.48 -16.33
N ASP A 367 14.07 20.09 -15.54
CA ASP A 367 13.97 19.03 -14.55
C ASP A 367 14.00 19.64 -13.16
N TYR A 368 13.07 19.25 -12.30
CA TYR A 368 12.98 19.69 -10.91
C TYR A 368 12.93 18.48 -10.00
N ALA A 369 13.49 18.59 -8.79
CA ALA A 369 13.35 17.63 -7.74
C ALA A 369 12.76 18.26 -6.49
N LEU A 370 11.91 17.52 -5.80
CA LEU A 370 11.43 17.78 -4.45
C LEU A 370 11.83 16.61 -3.58
N SER A 371 12.61 16.86 -2.52
CA SER A 371 12.93 15.88 -1.50
C SER A 371 12.38 16.29 -0.13
N TRP A 372 12.22 15.29 0.78
CA TRP A 372 11.82 15.50 2.17
C TRP A 372 12.64 14.60 3.08
N ASP A 373 13.78 15.10 3.50
CA ASP A 373 14.68 14.40 4.38
C ASP A 373 14.16 14.47 5.83
N MET A 374 13.65 13.32 6.30
CA MET A 374 13.11 13.14 7.64
C MET A 374 13.66 11.81 8.20
N PRO A 375 14.98 11.79 8.58
CA PRO A 375 15.72 10.57 8.79
C PRO A 375 15.33 9.84 10.07
N LYS A 376 15.05 10.59 11.13
CA LYS A 376 14.75 10.08 12.45
C LYS A 376 13.31 10.38 12.84
N VAL A 377 12.57 9.32 13.11
CA VAL A 377 11.13 9.41 13.38
C VAL A 377 10.76 8.61 14.63
N HIS A 378 9.60 8.91 15.19
CA HIS A 378 9.00 8.17 16.30
C HIS A 378 7.50 7.99 16.08
N PHE A 379 6.92 6.97 16.71
CA PHE A 379 5.50 6.75 16.77
C PHE A 379 4.80 7.59 17.84
N GLY A 380 3.52 7.34 18.08
CA GLY A 380 2.70 8.19 18.96
C GLY A 380 3.10 8.14 20.43
N SER A 381 3.64 7.02 20.92
CA SER A 381 4.15 6.86 22.28
C SER A 381 5.44 7.65 22.54
N VAL A 382 6.21 7.95 21.48
CA VAL A 382 7.57 8.55 21.58
C VAL A 382 8.54 7.70 22.41
N ALA A 383 8.22 6.41 22.61
CA ALA A 383 9.04 5.52 23.44
C ALA A 383 10.36 5.13 22.76
N ARG A 384 10.36 5.13 21.42
CA ARG A 384 11.50 4.69 20.61
C ARG A 384 11.67 5.62 19.40
N SER A 385 12.89 5.80 18.96
CA SER A 385 13.24 6.46 17.68
C SER A 385 13.67 5.44 16.65
N TYR A 386 13.32 5.69 15.41
CA TYR A 386 13.63 4.84 14.26
C TYR A 386 14.35 5.66 13.19
N HIS A 387 15.36 5.06 12.55
CA HIS A 387 15.97 5.62 11.35
C HIS A 387 15.30 5.05 10.11
N ARG A 388 14.90 5.90 9.19
CA ARG A 388 14.30 5.46 7.91
C ARG A 388 15.35 4.79 7.03
N ARG A 389 14.94 3.79 6.26
CA ARG A 389 15.84 2.94 5.48
C ARG A 389 16.76 3.70 4.53
N TYR A 390 16.32 4.78 3.89
CA TYR A 390 17.16 5.54 2.97
C TYR A 390 18.43 6.12 3.63
N THR A 391 18.42 6.32 4.94
CA THR A 391 19.56 6.91 5.68
C THR A 391 20.85 6.09 5.56
N ARG A 392 20.70 4.77 5.37
CA ARG A 392 21.84 3.86 5.13
C ARG A 392 22.68 4.25 3.93
N PHE A 393 22.10 4.91 2.95
CA PHE A 393 22.71 5.18 1.65
C PHE A 393 23.28 6.60 1.52
N PHE A 394 23.17 7.41 2.58
CA PHE A 394 23.65 8.78 2.61
C PHE A 394 24.43 9.05 3.90
N GLU A 395 25.71 9.44 3.78
CA GLU A 395 26.51 9.87 4.92
C GLU A 395 25.95 11.16 5.52
N GLY A 396 25.93 11.28 6.85
CA GLY A 396 25.42 12.47 7.55
C GLY A 396 23.88 12.57 7.62
N SER A 397 23.15 11.57 7.11
CA SER A 397 21.67 11.56 7.09
C SER A 397 21.01 11.68 8.47
N GLU A 398 21.68 11.26 9.54
CA GLU A 398 21.14 11.32 10.91
C GLU A 398 20.82 12.75 11.38
N ALA A 399 21.53 13.74 10.84
CA ALA A 399 21.34 15.15 11.17
C ALA A 399 20.19 15.81 10.37
N GLY A 400 19.54 15.10 9.41
CA GLY A 400 18.54 15.69 8.52
C GLY A 400 19.16 16.72 7.55
N SER A 401 20.31 16.39 6.98
CA SER A 401 21.10 17.29 6.14
C SER A 401 21.37 16.79 4.72
N VAL A 402 20.65 15.75 4.27
CA VAL A 402 20.88 15.11 2.96
C VAL A 402 19.78 15.39 1.92
N ALA A 403 18.93 16.38 2.17
CA ALA A 403 17.88 16.77 1.21
C ALA A 403 18.46 17.23 -0.14
N ASP A 404 19.59 17.93 -0.12
CA ASP A 404 20.38 18.32 -1.29
C ASP A 404 20.91 17.11 -2.06
N SER A 405 21.53 16.17 -1.36
CA SER A 405 22.09 14.94 -1.94
C SER A 405 21.00 14.06 -2.55
N LEU A 406 19.82 13.99 -1.92
CA LEU A 406 18.64 13.33 -2.46
C LEU A 406 18.17 13.98 -3.77
N CYS A 407 18.08 15.31 -3.82
CA CYS A 407 17.72 16.04 -5.05
C CYS A 407 18.76 15.80 -6.17
N VAL A 408 20.04 15.93 -5.86
CA VAL A 408 21.14 15.71 -6.81
C VAL A 408 21.08 14.28 -7.36
N ARG A 409 20.97 13.29 -6.48
CA ARG A 409 20.88 11.89 -6.88
C ARG A 409 19.69 11.63 -7.80
N ALA A 410 18.52 12.15 -7.44
CA ALA A 410 17.30 11.99 -8.24
C ALA A 410 17.43 12.62 -9.64
N LEU A 411 17.90 13.86 -9.73
CA LEU A 411 18.08 14.56 -11.01
C LEU A 411 19.10 13.84 -11.91
N LEU A 412 20.16 13.30 -11.35
CA LEU A 412 21.17 12.56 -12.13
C LEU A 412 20.66 11.18 -12.56
N SER A 413 19.79 10.54 -11.78
CA SER A 413 19.24 9.21 -12.07
C SER A 413 17.94 9.23 -12.89
N ARG A 414 17.40 10.40 -13.26
CA ARG A 414 16.08 10.54 -13.87
C ARG A 414 15.83 9.64 -15.09
N ASN A 415 16.79 9.54 -15.99
CA ASN A 415 16.68 8.73 -17.21
C ASN A 415 16.68 7.24 -16.85
N GLN A 416 17.59 6.83 -15.96
CA GLN A 416 17.65 5.44 -15.46
C GLN A 416 16.32 5.03 -14.80
N TRP A 417 15.74 5.87 -13.95
CA TRP A 417 14.46 5.56 -13.30
C TRP A 417 13.31 5.42 -14.31
N GLU A 418 13.26 6.29 -15.31
CA GLU A 418 12.24 6.18 -16.35
C GLU A 418 12.41 4.93 -17.20
N GLU A 419 13.66 4.56 -17.55
CA GLU A 419 13.97 3.34 -18.29
C GLU A 419 13.61 2.08 -17.49
N GLU A 420 13.93 2.03 -16.20
CA GLU A 420 13.59 0.90 -15.32
C GLU A 420 12.06 0.77 -15.16
N ILE A 421 11.34 1.88 -14.95
CA ILE A 421 9.88 1.88 -14.88
C ILE A 421 9.27 1.42 -16.22
N GLU A 422 9.78 1.91 -17.34
CA GLU A 422 9.27 1.53 -18.67
C GLU A 422 9.53 0.05 -18.94
N LYS A 423 10.73 -0.44 -18.65
CA LYS A 423 11.09 -1.85 -18.77
C LYS A 423 10.17 -2.75 -17.94
N TRP A 424 9.86 -2.33 -16.70
CA TRP A 424 8.95 -3.06 -15.83
C TRP A 424 7.51 -3.06 -16.33
N GLN A 425 6.99 -1.89 -16.75
CA GLN A 425 5.58 -1.72 -17.12
C GLN A 425 5.25 -2.19 -18.54
N SER A 426 6.18 -2.03 -19.47
CA SER A 426 5.96 -2.25 -20.91
C SER A 426 5.36 -3.61 -21.25
N PRO A 427 5.82 -4.74 -20.68
CA PRO A 427 5.26 -6.06 -20.99
C PRO A 427 3.75 -6.17 -20.74
N ILE A 428 3.25 -5.52 -19.69
CA ILE A 428 1.81 -5.49 -19.39
C ILE A 428 1.10 -4.46 -20.26
N LEU A 429 1.67 -3.25 -20.39
CA LEU A 429 1.03 -2.15 -21.10
C LEU A 429 0.85 -2.43 -22.60
N THR A 430 1.82 -3.10 -23.22
CA THR A 430 1.76 -3.42 -24.64
C THR A 430 1.02 -4.71 -24.95
N HIS A 431 0.65 -5.49 -23.94
CA HIS A 431 0.02 -6.80 -24.13
C HIS A 431 -1.35 -6.68 -24.81
N PRO A 432 -1.58 -7.29 -25.98
CA PRO A 432 -2.77 -7.04 -26.82
C PRO A 432 -4.07 -7.61 -26.25
N LYS A 433 -3.98 -8.63 -25.39
CA LYS A 433 -5.15 -9.31 -24.81
C LYS A 433 -5.60 -8.72 -23.48
N LEU A 434 -4.79 -7.86 -22.85
CA LEU A 434 -5.14 -7.25 -21.58
C LEU A 434 -5.99 -6.00 -21.81
N PRO A 435 -7.14 -5.85 -21.12
CA PRO A 435 -7.98 -4.67 -21.25
C PRO A 435 -7.30 -3.42 -20.66
N ASP A 436 -7.53 -2.26 -21.26
CA ASP A 436 -6.88 -1.01 -20.86
C ASP A 436 -7.16 -0.61 -19.40
N TRP A 437 -8.37 -0.91 -18.89
CA TRP A 437 -8.67 -0.67 -17.48
C TRP A 437 -7.78 -1.52 -16.55
N TYR A 438 -7.47 -2.77 -16.93
CA TYR A 438 -6.61 -3.65 -16.14
C TYR A 438 -5.15 -3.16 -16.17
N LYS A 439 -4.66 -2.76 -17.35
CA LYS A 439 -3.33 -2.14 -17.49
C LYS A 439 -3.18 -0.88 -16.64
N SER A 440 -4.26 -0.14 -16.44
CA SER A 440 -4.31 0.99 -15.53
C SER A 440 -4.38 0.56 -14.06
N ALA A 441 -5.27 -0.39 -13.76
CA ALA A 441 -5.55 -0.83 -12.39
C ALA A 441 -4.33 -1.48 -11.71
N ILE A 442 -3.66 -2.39 -12.40
CA ILE A 442 -2.53 -3.17 -11.85
C ILE A 442 -1.40 -2.29 -11.32
N PHE A 443 -1.14 -1.17 -11.98
CA PHE A 443 -0.15 -0.21 -11.50
C PHE A 443 -0.74 0.83 -10.55
N ASN A 444 -1.94 1.32 -10.80
CA ASN A 444 -2.52 2.39 -9.99
C ASN A 444 -2.91 1.93 -8.57
N GLU A 445 -3.27 0.65 -8.35
CA GLU A 445 -3.52 0.13 -7.00
C GLU A 445 -2.24 0.06 -6.15
N LEU A 446 -1.05 0.03 -6.78
CA LEU A 446 0.24 0.13 -6.07
C LEU A 446 0.47 1.49 -5.39
N TYR A 447 -0.42 2.49 -5.60
CA TYR A 447 -0.36 3.75 -4.83
C TYR A 447 -0.26 3.48 -3.33
N PHE A 448 -0.88 2.38 -2.88
CA PHE A 448 -0.90 1.98 -1.48
C PHE A 448 0.49 1.68 -0.92
N MET A 449 1.41 1.19 -1.74
CA MET A 449 2.81 0.92 -1.32
C MET A 449 3.56 2.19 -0.90
N VAL A 450 3.13 3.35 -1.37
CA VAL A 450 3.70 4.65 -0.98
C VAL A 450 2.81 5.35 0.06
N ASP A 451 1.50 5.34 -0.15
CA ASP A 451 0.53 6.16 0.56
C ASP A 451 -0.36 5.37 1.55
N GLY A 452 -0.06 4.11 1.75
CA GLY A 452 -0.74 3.25 2.72
C GLY A 452 -0.22 3.37 4.15
N GLY A 453 0.42 4.49 4.52
CA GLY A 453 1.06 4.65 5.83
C GLY A 453 2.28 3.74 6.00
N THR A 454 2.95 3.44 4.90
CA THR A 454 4.12 2.56 4.87
C THR A 454 5.29 3.14 5.66
N VAL A 455 6.01 2.26 6.32
CA VAL A 455 7.23 2.53 7.04
C VAL A 455 8.30 1.50 6.66
N TRP A 456 9.54 1.95 6.54
CA TRP A 456 10.67 1.07 6.30
C TRP A 456 11.89 1.63 7.03
N PHE A 457 12.35 0.89 8.04
CA PHE A 457 13.36 1.32 8.99
C PHE A 457 14.63 0.51 8.91
N GLU A 458 15.75 1.13 9.26
CA GLU A 458 16.98 0.43 9.57
C GLU A 458 16.78 -0.44 10.83
N PHE A 459 17.48 -1.55 10.88
CA PHE A 459 17.55 -2.36 12.08
C PHE A 459 18.48 -1.69 13.08
N ASP A 460 18.03 -1.54 14.32
CA ASP A 460 18.84 -1.02 15.43
C ASP A 460 19.05 -2.14 16.46
N GLU A 461 20.29 -2.50 16.72
CA GLU A 461 20.64 -3.57 17.69
C GLU A 461 20.18 -3.25 19.12
N ASN A 462 20.00 -1.96 19.47
CA ASN A 462 19.46 -1.56 20.77
C ASN A 462 17.99 -1.96 20.97
N TRP A 463 17.29 -2.41 19.95
CA TRP A 463 15.95 -2.98 20.10
C TRP A 463 15.96 -4.34 20.81
N ALA A 464 17.08 -5.04 20.82
CA ALA A 464 17.19 -6.42 21.31
C ALA A 464 16.67 -6.60 22.75
N ASP A 465 16.88 -5.61 23.61
CA ASP A 465 16.43 -5.66 25.00
C ASP A 465 14.89 -5.57 25.15
N HIS A 466 14.23 -4.96 24.17
CA HIS A 466 12.77 -4.79 24.13
C HIS A 466 12.06 -5.80 23.23
N GLU A 467 12.81 -6.52 22.41
CA GLU A 467 12.30 -7.48 21.42
C GLU A 467 13.08 -8.79 21.47
N ALA A 468 13.20 -9.32 22.70
CA ALA A 468 13.92 -10.58 22.97
C ALA A 468 13.32 -11.80 22.25
N HIS A 469 12.06 -11.69 21.78
CA HIS A 469 11.40 -12.73 20.99
C HIS A 469 11.93 -12.84 19.54
N LEU A 470 12.62 -11.82 19.02
CA LEU A 470 13.16 -11.89 17.66
C LEU A 470 14.33 -12.88 17.58
N SER A 471 14.19 -13.84 16.69
CA SER A 471 15.22 -14.84 16.39
C SER A 471 16.45 -14.24 15.71
N VAL A 472 17.55 -14.96 15.73
CA VAL A 472 18.77 -14.60 14.99
C VAL A 472 18.49 -14.51 13.50
N TYR A 473 17.69 -15.43 12.96
CA TYR A 473 17.31 -15.45 11.54
C TYR A 473 16.60 -14.16 11.14
N THR A 474 15.56 -13.75 11.88
CA THR A 474 14.81 -12.52 11.62
C THR A 474 15.69 -11.27 11.76
N LYS A 475 16.54 -11.21 12.79
CA LYS A 475 17.49 -10.10 12.99
C LYS A 475 18.45 -9.95 11.80
N GLU A 476 18.98 -11.05 11.27
CA GLU A 476 19.86 -11.01 10.09
C GLU A 476 19.12 -10.52 8.84
N LYS A 477 17.87 -10.95 8.62
CA LYS A 477 17.03 -10.40 7.54
C LYS A 477 16.82 -8.90 7.69
N MET A 478 16.49 -8.44 8.89
CA MET A 478 16.28 -7.00 9.17
C MET A 478 17.57 -6.18 9.02
N LYS A 479 18.74 -6.70 9.39
CA LYS A 479 20.04 -6.04 9.16
C LYS A 479 20.29 -5.79 7.67
N ASN A 480 19.92 -6.74 6.83
CA ASN A 480 20.14 -6.66 5.39
C ASN A 480 19.10 -5.78 4.67
N ILE A 481 17.83 -5.97 4.98
CA ILE A 481 16.70 -5.39 4.22
C ILE A 481 16.02 -4.23 5.00
N GLY A 482 16.13 -4.21 6.32
CA GLY A 482 15.39 -3.31 7.19
C GLY A 482 14.06 -3.89 7.64
N ARG A 483 13.36 -3.17 8.51
CA ARG A 483 12.05 -3.52 9.04
C ARG A 483 10.95 -2.78 8.29
N PHE A 484 10.04 -3.50 7.68
CA PHE A 484 8.97 -2.95 6.85
C PHE A 484 7.59 -3.13 7.51
N GLY A 485 6.72 -2.13 7.30
CA GLY A 485 5.32 -2.22 7.67
C GLY A 485 4.45 -1.28 6.86
N TYR A 486 3.16 -1.62 6.76
CA TYR A 486 2.13 -0.81 6.14
C TYR A 486 0.81 -0.94 6.91
N LEU A 487 -0.04 0.07 6.82
CA LEU A 487 -1.32 0.03 7.52
C LEU A 487 -2.32 -0.88 6.82
N GLU A 488 -3.29 -1.39 7.57
CA GLU A 488 -4.46 -2.03 6.99
C GLU A 488 -5.25 -1.05 6.12
N SER A 489 -5.48 0.16 6.65
CA SER A 489 -6.11 1.25 5.91
C SER A 489 -5.80 2.61 6.55
N TRP A 490 -6.23 3.69 5.91
CA TRP A 490 -6.14 5.02 6.51
C TRP A 490 -7.02 5.20 7.75
N GLU A 491 -8.06 4.37 7.88
CA GLU A 491 -8.99 4.38 9.04
C GLU A 491 -8.58 3.37 10.11
N TYR A 492 -8.25 2.14 9.70
CA TYR A 492 -7.84 1.05 10.56
C TYR A 492 -6.32 1.00 10.59
N ARG A 493 -5.77 1.74 11.56
CA ARG A 493 -4.33 2.02 11.61
C ARG A 493 -3.56 0.94 12.35
N MET A 494 -3.69 -0.29 11.90
CA MET A 494 -2.93 -1.43 12.39
C MET A 494 -1.84 -1.79 11.39
N VAL A 495 -0.65 -2.07 11.88
CA VAL A 495 0.52 -2.39 11.05
C VAL A 495 0.49 -3.87 10.69
N ASN A 496 0.66 -4.17 9.42
CA ASN A 496 0.75 -5.53 8.88
C ASN A 496 -0.41 -6.45 9.32
N THR A 497 -1.65 -5.97 9.28
CA THR A 497 -2.83 -6.78 9.60
C THR A 497 -2.84 -8.06 8.78
N TYR A 498 -2.66 -9.21 9.43
CA TYR A 498 -2.23 -10.43 8.75
C TYR A 498 -3.30 -11.06 7.85
N ASP A 499 -4.55 -11.05 8.28
CA ASP A 499 -5.67 -11.59 7.48
C ASP A 499 -5.89 -10.81 6.17
N VAL A 500 -5.48 -9.53 6.15
CA VAL A 500 -5.52 -8.64 4.99
C VAL A 500 -4.23 -8.73 4.18
N HIS A 501 -3.07 -8.79 4.87
CA HIS A 501 -1.76 -9.01 4.26
C HIS A 501 -1.73 -10.25 3.38
N PHE A 502 -2.38 -11.33 3.79
CA PHE A 502 -2.53 -12.56 3.01
C PHE A 502 -2.95 -12.30 1.56
N TYR A 503 -3.94 -11.43 1.33
CA TYR A 503 -4.38 -11.05 -0.01
C TYR A 503 -3.42 -10.07 -0.69
N ALA A 504 -2.93 -9.09 0.06
CA ALA A 504 -2.06 -8.03 -0.44
C ALA A 504 -0.64 -8.51 -0.77
N SER A 505 -0.18 -9.54 -0.10
CA SER A 505 1.19 -10.06 -0.15
C SER A 505 1.66 -10.49 -1.54
N TYR A 506 0.76 -10.75 -2.48
CA TYR A 506 1.13 -11.01 -3.88
C TYR A 506 1.88 -9.85 -4.53
N ALA A 507 1.56 -8.60 -4.15
CA ALA A 507 2.29 -7.44 -4.64
C ALA A 507 3.72 -7.39 -4.10
N LEU A 508 3.92 -7.68 -2.80
CA LEU A 508 5.26 -7.78 -2.22
C LEU A 508 6.04 -8.95 -2.80
N ALA A 509 5.43 -10.13 -2.84
CA ALA A 509 6.05 -11.36 -3.36
C ALA A 509 6.53 -11.21 -4.81
N GLU A 510 5.78 -10.50 -5.64
CA GLU A 510 6.13 -10.27 -7.04
C GLU A 510 7.17 -9.17 -7.22
N LEU A 511 7.09 -8.07 -6.46
CA LEU A 511 7.84 -6.85 -6.74
C LEU A 511 8.98 -6.58 -5.75
N TRP A 512 8.79 -6.97 -4.48
CA TRP A 512 9.79 -6.78 -3.41
C TRP A 512 9.85 -8.00 -2.48
N PRO A 513 10.23 -9.19 -3.01
CA PRO A 513 10.19 -10.46 -2.27
C PRO A 513 10.95 -10.45 -0.94
N GLN A 514 12.05 -9.69 -0.82
CA GLN A 514 12.78 -9.61 0.44
C GLN A 514 11.99 -8.88 1.55
N LEU A 515 11.09 -7.93 1.20
CA LEU A 515 10.20 -7.32 2.17
C LEU A 515 9.16 -8.33 2.66
N GLU A 516 8.59 -9.13 1.76
CA GLU A 516 7.67 -10.23 2.12
C GLU A 516 8.33 -11.20 3.09
N LEU A 517 9.52 -11.69 2.75
CA LEU A 517 10.26 -12.63 3.60
C LEU A 517 10.60 -12.05 4.98
N THR A 518 10.88 -10.73 5.06
CA THR A 518 11.16 -10.07 6.35
C THR A 518 9.89 -10.01 7.20
N VAL A 519 8.76 -9.63 6.62
CA VAL A 519 7.46 -9.61 7.30
C VAL A 519 7.08 -11.01 7.79
N GLN A 520 7.21 -12.02 6.92
CA GLN A 520 6.87 -13.40 7.24
C GLN A 520 7.74 -13.98 8.37
N SER A 521 9.05 -13.65 8.37
CA SER A 521 9.97 -14.08 9.42
C SER A 521 9.63 -13.45 10.76
N GLU A 522 9.20 -12.18 10.76
CA GLU A 522 8.77 -11.48 11.97
C GLU A 522 7.49 -12.08 12.56
N PHE A 523 6.51 -12.42 11.71
CA PHE A 523 5.31 -13.12 12.16
C PHE A 523 5.62 -14.52 12.72
N THR A 524 6.64 -15.21 12.18
CA THR A 524 7.13 -16.48 12.73
C THR A 524 7.54 -16.34 14.19
N ASP A 525 8.37 -15.33 14.49
CA ASP A 525 8.83 -15.07 15.85
C ASP A 525 7.68 -14.64 16.78
N GLN A 526 6.72 -13.91 16.26
CA GLN A 526 5.53 -13.49 17.00
C GLN A 526 4.62 -14.66 17.42
N VAL A 527 4.68 -15.82 16.75
CA VAL A 527 3.92 -17.01 17.17
C VAL A 527 4.29 -17.44 18.59
N TYR A 528 5.55 -17.31 18.97
CA TYR A 528 6.05 -17.71 20.30
C TYR A 528 5.83 -16.65 21.38
N HIS A 529 5.60 -15.40 20.97
CA HIS A 529 5.47 -14.28 21.90
C HIS A 529 4.10 -14.23 22.55
N SER A 530 4.03 -13.87 23.84
CA SER A 530 2.80 -13.60 24.58
C SER A 530 2.82 -12.21 25.21
N ILE A 531 1.65 -11.57 25.29
CA ILE A 531 1.44 -10.31 26.04
C ILE A 531 0.36 -10.58 27.09
N GLU A 532 0.79 -10.88 28.31
CA GLU A 532 -0.07 -11.24 29.45
C GLU A 532 -0.73 -10.01 30.09
N LYS A 533 -1.34 -9.16 29.26
CA LYS A 533 -2.09 -7.99 29.71
C LYS A 533 -3.58 -8.26 29.51
N PRO A 534 -4.37 -8.44 30.59
CA PRO A 534 -5.81 -8.61 30.48
C PRO A 534 -6.46 -7.38 29.80
N THR A 535 -7.17 -7.65 28.72
CA THR A 535 -7.89 -6.63 27.95
C THR A 535 -9.35 -7.02 27.78
N ARG A 536 -10.25 -6.05 27.84
CA ARG A 536 -11.65 -6.28 27.57
C ARG A 536 -11.97 -5.98 26.11
N PHE A 537 -12.37 -6.99 25.38
CA PHE A 537 -12.79 -6.86 24.01
C PHE A 537 -14.20 -6.28 23.90
N HIS A 538 -14.39 -5.31 22.99
CA HIS A 538 -15.58 -4.45 23.04
C HIS A 538 -16.82 -5.06 22.42
N MET A 539 -16.72 -5.96 21.43
CA MET A 539 -17.89 -6.57 20.80
C MET A 539 -18.57 -7.58 21.72
N GLU A 540 -17.85 -8.55 22.25
CA GLU A 540 -18.37 -9.59 23.15
C GLU A 540 -18.44 -9.10 24.60
N GLY A 541 -17.47 -8.30 25.01
CA GLY A 541 -17.30 -7.84 26.39
C GLY A 541 -16.50 -8.80 27.26
N ASP A 542 -15.90 -9.79 26.67
CA ASP A 542 -15.06 -10.82 27.31
C ASP A 542 -13.68 -10.25 27.67
N TRP A 543 -13.02 -10.87 28.63
CA TRP A 543 -11.66 -10.56 29.03
C TRP A 543 -10.73 -11.67 28.57
N ALA A 544 -9.64 -11.31 27.91
CA ALA A 544 -8.54 -12.20 27.58
C ALA A 544 -7.21 -11.46 27.57
N ASN A 545 -6.09 -12.16 27.51
CA ASN A 545 -4.79 -11.53 27.26
C ASN A 545 -4.74 -10.92 25.87
N VAL A 546 -3.99 -9.84 25.72
CA VAL A 546 -3.81 -9.15 24.43
C VAL A 546 -3.31 -10.12 23.38
N LYS A 547 -2.33 -10.98 23.73
CA LYS A 547 -1.82 -12.02 22.84
C LYS A 547 -1.39 -13.25 23.65
N THR A 548 -1.78 -14.42 23.16
CA THR A 548 -1.30 -15.73 23.64
C THR A 548 -0.28 -16.30 22.68
N ALA A 549 0.70 -17.05 23.17
CA ALA A 549 1.58 -17.87 22.35
C ALA A 549 0.79 -18.90 21.55
N SER A 550 1.43 -19.54 20.58
CA SER A 550 0.82 -20.54 19.68
C SER A 550 -0.31 -19.99 18.80
N ARG A 551 -0.29 -18.69 18.54
CA ARG A 551 -1.23 -17.96 17.69
C ARG A 551 -0.49 -16.93 16.83
N VAL A 552 -0.90 -16.78 15.60
CA VAL A 552 -0.48 -15.68 14.75
C VAL A 552 -1.19 -14.41 15.23
N PRO A 553 -0.49 -13.30 15.50
CA PRO A 553 -1.16 -12.06 15.87
C PRO A 553 -1.97 -11.50 14.70
N HIS A 554 -3.07 -10.82 15.01
CA HIS A 554 -3.86 -10.12 14.00
C HIS A 554 -3.05 -9.01 13.32
N ASP A 555 -2.32 -8.24 14.11
CA ASP A 555 -1.51 -7.10 13.65
C ASP A 555 -0.25 -6.92 14.50
N LEU A 556 0.69 -6.16 13.98
CA LEU A 556 1.94 -5.83 14.68
C LEU A 556 1.88 -4.48 15.42
N GLY A 557 0.68 -4.01 15.75
CA GLY A 557 0.47 -2.85 16.60
C GLY A 557 -0.09 -1.62 15.90
N ASN A 558 -0.25 -0.55 16.66
CA ASN A 558 -0.84 0.71 16.24
C ASN A 558 0.19 1.85 16.27
N PRO A 559 0.36 2.64 15.20
CA PRO A 559 1.24 3.81 15.19
C PRO A 559 0.93 4.90 16.21
N ALA A 560 -0.24 4.90 16.82
CA ALA A 560 -0.55 5.80 17.94
C ALA A 560 0.12 5.38 19.25
N ASP A 561 0.54 4.14 19.34
CA ASP A 561 1.31 3.54 20.43
C ASP A 561 2.72 3.16 19.93
N GLU A 562 3.20 1.95 20.15
CA GLU A 562 4.49 1.45 19.70
C GLU A 562 4.30 0.14 18.93
N PRO A 563 4.28 0.18 17.59
CA PRO A 563 4.22 -1.04 16.78
C PRO A 563 5.37 -2.00 17.10
N TRP A 564 5.11 -3.30 16.86
CA TRP A 564 6.00 -4.43 17.14
C TRP A 564 6.21 -4.79 18.62
N ILE A 565 6.00 -3.84 19.53
CA ILE A 565 5.99 -4.10 20.99
C ILE A 565 4.55 -4.33 21.47
N ALA A 566 3.64 -3.44 21.08
CA ALA A 566 2.21 -3.54 21.42
C ALA A 566 1.43 -4.20 20.26
N THR A 567 1.73 -5.46 19.97
CA THR A 567 1.04 -6.25 18.94
C THR A 567 -0.41 -6.56 19.34
N ASN A 568 -1.26 -6.99 18.39
CA ASN A 568 -2.70 -7.18 18.58
C ASN A 568 -3.38 -5.91 19.12
N ALA A 569 -3.19 -4.80 18.43
CA ALA A 569 -3.84 -3.53 18.77
C ALA A 569 -5.36 -3.52 18.54
N TYR A 570 -5.90 -4.54 17.88
CA TYR A 570 -7.32 -4.70 17.59
C TYR A 570 -8.10 -5.07 18.86
N VAL A 571 -8.79 -4.10 19.46
CA VAL A 571 -9.52 -4.27 20.73
C VAL A 571 -11.02 -4.55 20.55
N MET A 572 -11.48 -4.74 19.31
CA MET A 572 -12.90 -5.00 19.06
C MET A 572 -13.28 -6.42 19.42
N HIS A 573 -12.53 -7.40 18.93
CA HIS A 573 -12.71 -8.84 19.15
C HIS A 573 -11.44 -9.47 19.70
N ASP A 574 -11.57 -10.60 20.37
CA ASP A 574 -10.44 -11.43 20.78
C ASP A 574 -9.89 -12.19 19.56
N THR A 575 -8.88 -11.61 18.91
CA THR A 575 -8.27 -12.19 17.72
C THR A 575 -7.45 -13.45 17.99
N GLY A 576 -7.14 -13.75 19.25
CA GLY A 576 -6.56 -15.05 19.63
C GLY A 576 -7.45 -16.26 19.31
N LYS A 577 -8.73 -16.02 19.01
CA LYS A 577 -9.71 -17.04 18.59
C LYS A 577 -9.84 -17.17 17.07
N TRP A 578 -9.19 -16.27 16.30
CA TRP A 578 -9.36 -16.24 14.86
C TRP A 578 -8.60 -17.37 14.17
N LYS A 579 -9.34 -18.20 13.48
CA LYS A 579 -8.84 -19.43 12.86
C LYS A 579 -8.06 -19.16 11.60
N ASP A 580 -8.55 -18.23 10.78
CA ASP A 580 -7.97 -17.95 9.48
C ASP A 580 -6.57 -17.32 9.55
N LEU A 581 -6.22 -16.63 10.64
CA LEU A 581 -4.87 -16.08 10.84
C LEU A 581 -3.80 -17.17 10.79
N ASN A 582 -3.99 -18.26 11.54
CA ASN A 582 -3.06 -19.38 11.56
C ASN A 582 -2.95 -20.05 10.19
N MET A 583 -4.11 -20.28 9.54
CA MET A 583 -4.16 -20.96 8.24
C MET A 583 -3.52 -20.12 7.13
N LYS A 584 -3.78 -18.83 7.13
CA LYS A 584 -3.19 -17.87 6.18
C LYS A 584 -1.68 -17.80 6.33
N TYR A 585 -1.17 -17.81 7.57
CA TYR A 585 0.27 -17.85 7.83
C TYR A 585 0.93 -19.12 7.27
N VAL A 586 0.31 -20.27 7.46
CA VAL A 586 0.80 -21.55 6.92
C VAL A 586 0.90 -21.49 5.39
N LEU A 587 -0.15 -20.98 4.74
CA LEU A 587 -0.21 -20.89 3.27
C LEU A 587 0.78 -19.86 2.69
N THR A 588 0.93 -18.69 3.30
CA THR A 588 1.94 -17.71 2.88
C THR A 588 3.35 -18.23 3.09
N SER A 589 3.63 -18.91 4.21
CA SER A 589 4.93 -19.57 4.45
C SER A 589 5.25 -20.59 3.37
N TRP A 590 4.27 -21.38 2.93
CA TRP A 590 4.45 -22.34 1.84
C TRP A 590 4.77 -21.65 0.51
N ARG A 591 4.01 -20.59 0.14
CA ARG A 591 4.30 -19.81 -1.07
C ARG A 591 5.72 -19.25 -1.04
N ASP A 592 6.10 -18.63 0.07
CA ASP A 592 7.39 -17.98 0.21
C ASP A 592 8.54 -18.98 0.16
N TYR A 593 8.35 -20.15 0.75
CA TYR A 593 9.31 -21.25 0.65
C TYR A 593 9.48 -21.72 -0.80
N VAL A 594 8.36 -21.96 -1.51
CA VAL A 594 8.41 -22.58 -2.85
C VAL A 594 8.89 -21.60 -3.92
N VAL A 595 8.58 -20.30 -3.78
CA VAL A 595 8.70 -19.34 -4.87
C VAL A 595 9.76 -18.26 -4.61
N LEU A 596 9.89 -17.77 -3.37
CA LEU A 596 10.68 -16.56 -3.11
C LEU A 596 12.06 -16.83 -2.50
N SER A 597 12.24 -17.94 -1.84
CA SER A 597 13.41 -18.13 -1.01
C SER A 597 14.63 -18.58 -1.81
N GLU A 598 15.64 -17.76 -1.89
CA GLU A 598 16.96 -18.17 -2.36
C GLU A 598 17.64 -19.15 -1.37
N ALA A 599 17.29 -19.05 -0.08
CA ALA A 599 17.75 -19.93 1.00
C ALA A 599 16.61 -20.81 1.53
N HIS A 600 15.98 -21.60 0.66
CA HIS A 600 14.77 -22.37 0.91
C HIS A 600 14.78 -23.15 2.23
N GLN A 601 15.86 -23.88 2.52
CA GLN A 601 15.92 -24.75 3.70
C GLN A 601 15.99 -23.94 5.00
N GLU A 602 16.75 -22.85 5.06
CA GLU A 602 16.87 -22.01 6.26
C GLU A 602 15.52 -21.37 6.61
N PHE A 603 14.80 -20.87 5.61
CA PHE A 603 13.47 -20.31 5.79
C PHE A 603 12.49 -21.37 6.32
N LEU A 604 12.49 -22.57 5.75
CA LEU A 604 11.62 -23.65 6.21
C LEU A 604 11.98 -24.11 7.63
N HIS A 605 13.27 -24.23 7.95
CA HIS A 605 13.72 -24.56 9.32
C HIS A 605 13.32 -23.48 10.34
N HIS A 606 13.27 -22.22 9.92
CA HIS A 606 12.79 -21.13 10.78
C HIS A 606 11.27 -21.18 10.99
N THR A 607 10.49 -21.43 9.94
CA THR A 607 9.02 -21.34 9.97
C THR A 607 8.34 -22.63 10.44
N TRP A 608 8.89 -23.80 10.12
CA TRP A 608 8.26 -25.09 10.41
C TRP A 608 7.89 -25.33 11.89
N PRO A 609 8.76 -25.05 12.89
CA PRO A 609 8.38 -25.25 14.28
C PRO A 609 7.17 -24.42 14.71
N ALA A 610 7.04 -23.18 14.21
CA ALA A 610 5.86 -22.35 14.45
C ALA A 610 4.62 -22.91 13.75
N ILE A 611 4.74 -23.32 12.48
CA ILE A 611 3.65 -23.95 11.72
C ILE A 611 3.16 -25.21 12.43
N LYS A 612 4.07 -26.12 12.82
CA LYS A 612 3.73 -27.32 13.57
C LYS A 612 2.95 -26.99 14.85
N MET A 613 3.43 -26.01 15.62
CA MET A 613 2.80 -25.58 16.87
C MET A 613 1.37 -25.09 16.67
N ILE A 614 1.16 -24.16 15.73
CA ILE A 614 -0.19 -23.59 15.50
C ILE A 614 -1.16 -24.61 14.89
N MET A 615 -0.69 -25.54 14.08
CA MET A 615 -1.52 -26.57 13.47
C MET A 615 -1.93 -27.65 14.47
N LEU A 616 -1.02 -28.07 15.37
CA LEU A 616 -1.34 -29.00 16.45
C LEU A 616 -2.33 -28.40 17.43
N GLU A 617 -2.12 -27.13 17.79
CA GLU A 617 -3.00 -26.39 18.68
C GLU A 617 -4.39 -26.17 18.06
N ALA A 618 -4.45 -25.92 16.74
CA ALA A 618 -5.71 -25.82 16.02
C ALA A 618 -6.47 -27.15 16.03
N LEU A 619 -5.77 -28.26 15.80
CA LEU A 619 -6.36 -29.60 15.84
C LEU A 619 -6.88 -29.97 17.23
N GLU A 620 -6.16 -29.61 18.30
CA GLU A 620 -6.56 -29.89 19.68
C GLU A 620 -7.76 -29.06 20.14
N ASN A 621 -7.82 -27.78 19.76
CA ASN A 621 -8.78 -26.83 20.35
C ASN A 621 -9.95 -26.46 19.42
N TRP A 622 -9.82 -26.67 18.12
CA TRP A 622 -10.83 -26.24 17.15
C TRP A 622 -11.55 -27.38 16.42
N ASP A 623 -10.99 -28.60 16.39
CA ASP A 623 -11.70 -29.84 16.01
C ASP A 623 -12.40 -30.39 17.25
N GLN A 624 -13.64 -29.90 17.50
CA GLN A 624 -14.34 -30.18 18.75
C GLN A 624 -14.91 -31.60 18.83
N ASN A 625 -15.16 -32.21 17.70
CA ASN A 625 -15.83 -33.52 17.62
C ASN A 625 -14.87 -34.66 17.18
N GLY A 626 -13.62 -34.34 16.83
CA GLY A 626 -12.59 -35.31 16.44
C GLY A 626 -12.77 -35.83 15.01
N ASP A 627 -13.50 -35.15 14.16
CA ASP A 627 -13.76 -35.55 12.77
C ASP A 627 -12.70 -35.06 11.78
N GLY A 628 -11.71 -34.29 12.25
CA GLY A 628 -10.59 -33.76 11.50
C GLY A 628 -10.84 -32.34 10.92
N MET A 629 -12.07 -31.79 11.03
CA MET A 629 -12.40 -30.43 10.64
C MET A 629 -12.43 -29.50 11.84
N ILE A 630 -12.06 -28.24 11.60
CA ILE A 630 -12.19 -27.17 12.59
C ILE A 630 -13.55 -26.52 12.53
N GLU A 631 -14.14 -26.16 13.68
CA GLU A 631 -15.42 -25.50 13.78
C GLU A 631 -15.31 -24.04 14.18
N ASN A 632 -16.14 -23.20 13.56
CA ASN A 632 -16.40 -21.83 13.99
C ASN A 632 -17.36 -21.81 15.17
N PHE A 633 -17.22 -20.81 16.06
CA PHE A 633 -17.92 -20.77 17.36
C PHE A 633 -19.19 -19.92 17.40
N GLY A 634 -19.67 -19.42 16.26
CA GLY A 634 -20.86 -18.56 16.20
C GLY A 634 -20.60 -17.12 16.70
N LYS A 635 -19.32 -16.73 16.84
CA LYS A 635 -18.85 -15.39 17.16
C LYS A 635 -17.83 -14.95 16.11
N ALA A 636 -17.26 -13.74 16.24
CA ALA A 636 -16.15 -13.30 15.41
C ALA A 636 -14.90 -14.15 15.71
N ASP A 637 -14.53 -15.00 14.78
CA ASP A 637 -13.39 -15.89 14.87
C ASP A 637 -12.64 -16.07 13.52
N GLN A 638 -12.80 -15.08 12.65
CA GLN A 638 -12.17 -14.97 11.32
C GLN A 638 -12.36 -13.56 10.74
N THR A 639 -11.74 -13.24 9.57
CA THR A 639 -11.70 -11.88 8.96
C THR A 639 -13.07 -11.24 8.70
N TYR A 640 -14.14 -12.05 8.52
CA TYR A 640 -15.52 -11.54 8.40
C TYR A 640 -16.13 -11.37 9.80
N ASP A 641 -15.53 -10.52 10.60
CA ASP A 641 -15.76 -10.36 12.03
C ASP A 641 -17.18 -9.89 12.43
N ALA A 642 -17.93 -9.35 11.49
CA ALA A 642 -19.36 -9.02 11.63
C ALA A 642 -20.30 -9.97 10.87
N TRP A 643 -19.79 -11.15 10.45
CA TRP A 643 -20.57 -12.19 9.78
C TRP A 643 -20.34 -13.55 10.43
N GLN A 644 -21.25 -13.97 11.29
CA GLN A 644 -21.10 -15.14 12.16
C GLN A 644 -21.11 -16.44 11.38
N MET A 645 -20.11 -17.26 11.62
CA MET A 645 -20.00 -18.65 11.17
C MET A 645 -20.16 -19.59 12.37
N GLU A 646 -20.84 -20.71 12.22
CA GLU A 646 -21.04 -21.71 13.27
C GLU A 646 -20.93 -23.12 12.71
N GLY A 647 -20.16 -23.98 13.39
CA GLY A 647 -19.77 -25.28 12.89
C GLY A 647 -18.75 -25.20 11.75
N VAL A 648 -18.64 -26.21 10.94
CA VAL A 648 -17.77 -26.21 9.76
C VAL A 648 -18.22 -25.14 8.79
N SER A 649 -17.30 -24.28 8.32
CA SER A 649 -17.58 -23.23 7.34
C SER A 649 -16.78 -23.45 6.06
N ALA A 650 -17.32 -22.96 4.93
CA ALA A 650 -16.62 -23.07 3.65
C ALA A 650 -15.31 -22.28 3.64
N TYR A 651 -15.31 -21.07 4.20
CA TYR A 651 -14.16 -20.19 4.24
C TYR A 651 -13.02 -20.76 5.11
N CYS A 652 -13.24 -20.95 6.42
CA CYS A 652 -12.21 -21.51 7.31
C CYS A 652 -11.88 -22.96 6.96
N GLY A 653 -12.87 -23.75 6.54
CA GLY A 653 -12.67 -25.15 6.16
C GLY A 653 -11.79 -25.29 4.92
N SER A 654 -11.96 -24.44 3.89
CA SER A 654 -11.08 -24.46 2.70
C SER A 654 -9.64 -24.07 3.05
N LEU A 655 -9.46 -23.09 3.94
CA LEU A 655 -8.15 -22.69 4.46
C LEU A 655 -7.50 -23.82 5.28
N TRP A 656 -8.28 -24.52 6.11
CA TRP A 656 -7.82 -25.66 6.91
C TRP A 656 -7.33 -26.81 6.04
N LEU A 657 -8.12 -27.24 5.06
CA LEU A 657 -7.73 -28.30 4.12
C LEU A 657 -6.42 -27.96 3.39
N ALA A 658 -6.32 -26.73 2.89
CA ALA A 658 -5.12 -26.27 2.20
C ALA A 658 -3.91 -26.25 3.14
N SER A 659 -4.08 -25.78 4.38
CA SER A 659 -3.03 -25.71 5.38
C SER A 659 -2.57 -27.09 5.83
N LEU A 660 -3.48 -28.06 6.03
CA LEU A 660 -3.14 -29.45 6.30
C LEU A 660 -2.30 -30.04 5.14
N ARG A 661 -2.72 -29.80 3.88
CA ARG A 661 -2.02 -30.35 2.72
C ARG A 661 -0.58 -29.85 2.62
N VAL A 662 -0.35 -28.55 2.79
CA VAL A 662 1.00 -28.01 2.74
C VAL A 662 1.83 -28.41 3.97
N SER A 663 1.19 -28.56 5.13
CA SER A 663 1.87 -29.01 6.36
C SER A 663 2.33 -30.46 6.26
N VAL A 664 1.59 -31.35 5.58
CA VAL A 664 2.05 -32.70 5.23
C VAL A 664 3.33 -32.64 4.42
N GLU A 665 3.37 -31.79 3.38
CA GLU A 665 4.54 -31.65 2.53
C GLU A 665 5.75 -31.06 3.26
N MET A 666 5.54 -30.03 4.06
CA MET A 666 6.60 -29.43 4.87
C MET A 666 7.17 -30.45 5.87
N ALA A 667 6.31 -31.23 6.54
CA ALA A 667 6.73 -32.29 7.45
C ALA A 667 7.60 -33.34 6.76
N ALA A 668 7.20 -33.78 5.55
CA ALA A 668 7.99 -34.70 4.72
C ALA A 668 9.37 -34.14 4.36
N ILE A 669 9.43 -32.84 3.95
CA ILE A 669 10.70 -32.17 3.59
C ILE A 669 11.66 -32.12 4.78
N VAL A 670 11.16 -31.78 5.98
CA VAL A 670 11.97 -31.72 7.22
C VAL A 670 12.13 -33.08 7.90
N LYS A 671 11.54 -34.13 7.35
CA LYS A 671 11.58 -35.52 7.85
C LYS A 671 10.94 -35.72 9.25
N ASP A 672 9.85 -34.96 9.50
CA ASP A 672 9.02 -35.13 10.72
C ASP A 672 7.88 -36.15 10.44
N GLU A 673 8.24 -37.44 10.36
CA GLU A 673 7.33 -38.53 9.98
C GLU A 673 6.11 -38.68 10.90
N ILE A 674 6.24 -38.31 12.16
CA ILE A 674 5.14 -38.39 13.14
C ILE A 674 4.09 -37.36 12.77
N THR A 675 4.50 -36.11 12.53
CA THR A 675 3.60 -35.00 12.17
C THR A 675 3.02 -35.18 10.76
N GLU A 676 3.83 -35.65 9.81
CA GLU A 676 3.38 -35.99 8.46
C GLU A 676 2.21 -36.98 8.48
N ASN A 677 2.38 -38.10 9.17
CA ASN A 677 1.35 -39.16 9.26
C ASN A 677 0.09 -38.67 9.99
N LEU A 678 0.24 -37.88 11.05
CA LEU A 678 -0.89 -37.27 11.76
C LEU A 678 -1.71 -36.37 10.83
N PHE A 679 -1.05 -35.41 10.21
CA PHE A 679 -1.74 -34.43 9.34
C PHE A 679 -2.31 -35.07 8.09
N LYS A 680 -1.65 -36.08 7.52
CA LYS A 680 -2.17 -36.86 6.40
C LYS A 680 -3.46 -37.59 6.76
N GLY A 681 -3.48 -38.27 7.91
CA GLY A 681 -4.68 -38.96 8.41
C GLY A 681 -5.81 -37.97 8.71
N THR A 682 -5.50 -36.82 9.27
CA THR A 682 -6.47 -35.73 9.51
C THR A 682 -7.02 -35.17 8.22
N LEU A 683 -6.18 -34.89 7.22
CA LEU A 683 -6.59 -34.36 5.91
C LEU A 683 -7.60 -35.27 5.21
N GLU A 684 -7.34 -36.58 5.19
CA GLU A 684 -8.25 -37.53 4.53
C GLU A 684 -9.63 -37.60 5.19
N LYS A 685 -9.71 -37.46 6.51
CA LYS A 685 -11.00 -37.33 7.22
C LYS A 685 -11.66 -35.99 6.91
N ALA A 686 -10.89 -34.90 7.06
CA ALA A 686 -11.38 -33.53 6.88
C ALA A 686 -11.96 -33.28 5.48
N LYS A 687 -11.30 -33.76 4.41
CA LYS A 687 -11.81 -33.66 3.03
C LYS A 687 -13.21 -34.23 2.89
N LYS A 688 -13.43 -35.42 3.47
CA LYS A 688 -14.74 -36.10 3.41
C LYS A 688 -15.80 -35.30 4.19
N VAL A 689 -15.49 -34.88 5.41
CA VAL A 689 -16.42 -34.11 6.27
C VAL A 689 -16.81 -32.80 5.61
N PHE A 690 -15.83 -32.08 5.06
CA PHE A 690 -16.06 -30.82 4.37
C PHE A 690 -17.06 -30.96 3.20
N ILE A 691 -16.88 -32.00 2.38
CA ILE A 691 -17.77 -32.25 1.25
C ILE A 691 -19.16 -32.71 1.75
N ASP A 692 -19.22 -33.64 2.68
CA ASP A 692 -20.47 -34.21 3.17
C ASP A 692 -21.37 -33.18 3.86
N LEU A 693 -20.77 -32.22 4.61
CA LEU A 693 -21.52 -31.19 5.33
C LEU A 693 -21.89 -29.99 4.47
N LEU A 694 -21.00 -29.56 3.57
CA LEU A 694 -21.15 -28.26 2.91
C LEU A 694 -21.55 -28.31 1.44
N TRP A 695 -21.29 -29.41 0.72
CA TRP A 695 -21.60 -29.48 -0.69
C TRP A 695 -23.11 -29.56 -0.94
N THR A 696 -23.65 -28.62 -1.71
CA THR A 696 -25.08 -28.57 -2.06
C THR A 696 -25.43 -29.25 -3.38
N GLY A 697 -24.43 -29.72 -4.12
CA GLY A 697 -24.57 -30.14 -5.52
C GLY A 697 -24.14 -29.06 -6.52
N THR A 698 -24.02 -27.78 -6.10
CA THR A 698 -23.66 -26.65 -6.98
C THR A 698 -22.67 -25.68 -6.37
N TYR A 699 -22.61 -25.54 -5.05
CA TYR A 699 -21.69 -24.66 -4.32
C TYR A 699 -21.50 -25.20 -2.91
N PHE A 700 -20.54 -24.65 -2.13
CA PHE A 700 -20.38 -25.00 -0.71
C PHE A 700 -21.19 -24.02 0.14
N ARG A 701 -22.00 -24.52 1.08
CA ARG A 701 -22.75 -23.72 2.04
C ARG A 701 -21.81 -22.81 2.82
N PHE A 702 -22.30 -21.63 3.20
CA PHE A 702 -21.55 -20.69 4.02
C PHE A 702 -20.98 -21.34 5.29
N CYS A 703 -21.84 -22.04 6.04
CA CYS A 703 -21.41 -22.84 7.20
C CYS A 703 -22.50 -23.86 7.54
N GLU A 704 -22.20 -24.72 8.54
CA GLU A 704 -23.10 -25.78 8.97
C GLU A 704 -24.36 -25.24 9.65
N ARG A 705 -24.24 -24.24 10.56
CA ARG A 705 -25.30 -23.82 11.48
C ARG A 705 -25.42 -22.32 11.65
N SER A 706 -25.79 -21.54 10.72
CA SER A 706 -26.10 -20.12 10.93
C SER A 706 -27.35 -19.70 10.15
N ARG A 707 -27.80 -18.48 10.36
CA ARG A 707 -28.90 -17.90 9.56
C ARG A 707 -28.50 -17.73 8.09
N SER A 708 -27.21 -17.52 7.82
CA SER A 708 -26.64 -17.44 6.48
C SER A 708 -26.19 -18.79 5.90
N ARG A 709 -26.57 -19.92 6.54
CA ARG A 709 -26.11 -21.28 6.16
C ARG A 709 -26.16 -21.55 4.65
N GLU A 710 -27.26 -21.21 4.00
CA GLU A 710 -27.48 -21.46 2.57
C GLU A 710 -26.94 -20.32 1.66
N THR A 711 -26.27 -19.32 2.23
CA THR A 711 -25.72 -18.21 1.46
C THR A 711 -24.53 -18.66 0.62
N VAL A 712 -24.48 -18.22 -0.62
CA VAL A 712 -23.34 -18.37 -1.53
C VAL A 712 -22.31 -17.31 -1.16
N MET A 713 -21.24 -17.72 -0.53
CA MET A 713 -20.13 -16.83 -0.17
C MET A 713 -19.18 -16.68 -1.36
N ALA A 714 -18.76 -15.44 -1.66
CA ALA A 714 -17.79 -15.18 -2.73
C ALA A 714 -16.43 -15.83 -2.46
N ASP A 715 -16.02 -15.88 -1.19
CA ASP A 715 -14.70 -16.34 -0.75
C ASP A 715 -14.71 -17.79 -0.20
N GLN A 716 -15.69 -18.58 -0.56
CA GLN A 716 -15.86 -19.96 -0.07
C GLN A 716 -14.70 -20.91 -0.43
N LEU A 717 -13.89 -20.56 -1.41
CA LEU A 717 -12.77 -21.35 -1.91
C LEU A 717 -11.41 -20.67 -1.62
N CYS A 718 -11.31 -19.82 -0.60
CA CYS A 718 -10.13 -19.01 -0.29
C CYS A 718 -8.84 -19.85 -0.17
N GLY A 719 -8.87 -20.94 0.58
CA GLY A 719 -7.71 -21.83 0.73
C GLY A 719 -7.33 -22.55 -0.57
N TYR A 720 -8.33 -23.02 -1.31
CA TYR A 720 -8.10 -23.62 -2.62
C TYR A 720 -7.47 -22.63 -3.60
N TRP A 721 -8.02 -21.39 -3.71
CA TRP A 721 -7.48 -20.33 -4.53
C TRP A 721 -6.01 -20.07 -4.28
N PHE A 722 -5.64 -19.91 -3.01
CA PHE A 722 -4.27 -19.60 -2.64
C PHE A 722 -3.33 -20.75 -3.01
N LEU A 723 -3.71 -21.99 -2.68
CA LEU A 723 -2.89 -23.17 -2.99
C LEU A 723 -2.80 -23.40 -4.51
N GLN A 724 -3.87 -23.21 -5.26
CA GLN A 724 -3.89 -23.29 -6.73
C GLN A 724 -2.92 -22.29 -7.38
N SER A 725 -2.73 -21.12 -6.78
CA SER A 725 -1.79 -20.11 -7.27
C SER A 725 -0.32 -20.52 -7.13
N VAL A 726 -0.03 -21.38 -6.17
CA VAL A 726 1.34 -21.79 -5.79
C VAL A 726 1.66 -23.22 -6.25
N SER A 727 0.81 -24.17 -5.91
CA SER A 727 0.98 -25.60 -6.11
C SER A 727 -0.32 -26.23 -6.65
N PRO A 728 -0.60 -26.09 -7.96
CA PRO A 728 -1.86 -26.55 -8.55
C PRO A 728 -2.17 -28.04 -8.30
N GLU A 729 -1.16 -28.89 -8.40
CA GLU A 729 -1.31 -30.33 -8.18
C GLU A 729 -1.80 -30.66 -6.74
N MET A 730 -1.33 -29.89 -5.74
CA MET A 730 -1.79 -30.02 -4.37
C MET A 730 -3.22 -29.52 -4.18
N ALA A 731 -3.60 -28.47 -4.88
CA ALA A 731 -4.96 -27.94 -4.81
C ALA A 731 -5.96 -28.90 -5.47
N ASP A 732 -5.59 -29.51 -6.59
CA ASP A 732 -6.44 -30.51 -7.28
C ASP A 732 -6.67 -31.78 -6.43
N ASP A 733 -5.75 -32.10 -5.51
CA ASP A 733 -5.93 -33.18 -4.53
C ASP A 733 -6.93 -32.83 -3.41
N LEU A 734 -7.19 -31.55 -3.13
CA LEU A 734 -8.09 -31.14 -2.06
C LEU A 734 -9.57 -31.33 -2.40
N LEU A 735 -9.98 -30.86 -3.57
CA LEU A 735 -11.38 -30.84 -4.00
C LEU A 735 -11.50 -31.27 -5.45
N PRO A 736 -12.54 -32.07 -5.78
CA PRO A 736 -12.81 -32.42 -7.17
C PRO A 736 -13.03 -31.19 -8.06
N ASN A 737 -12.33 -31.08 -9.17
CA ASN A 737 -12.35 -29.93 -10.07
C ASN A 737 -13.77 -29.54 -10.52
N HIS A 738 -14.67 -30.53 -10.74
CA HIS A 738 -16.05 -30.24 -11.09
C HIS A 738 -16.83 -29.51 -9.99
N MET A 739 -16.51 -29.73 -8.70
CA MET A 739 -17.13 -29.01 -7.58
C MET A 739 -16.62 -27.55 -7.55
N VAL A 740 -15.31 -27.37 -7.72
CA VAL A 740 -14.68 -26.05 -7.77
C VAL A 740 -15.27 -25.22 -8.91
N ARG A 741 -15.33 -25.78 -10.12
CA ARG A 741 -15.93 -25.09 -11.29
C ARG A 741 -17.40 -24.77 -11.09
N SER A 742 -18.18 -25.69 -10.52
CA SER A 742 -19.62 -25.47 -10.23
C SER A 742 -19.81 -24.38 -9.18
N ALA A 743 -19.00 -24.36 -8.13
CA ALA A 743 -19.04 -23.31 -7.10
C ALA A 743 -18.67 -21.94 -7.70
N LEU A 744 -17.61 -21.86 -8.50
CA LEU A 744 -17.20 -20.61 -9.19
C LEU A 744 -18.25 -20.11 -10.18
N ASP A 745 -18.87 -21.01 -10.96
CA ASP A 745 -19.95 -20.59 -11.84
C ASP A 745 -21.15 -20.07 -11.04
N THR A 746 -21.46 -20.68 -9.90
CA THR A 746 -22.51 -20.19 -8.99
C THR A 746 -22.18 -18.82 -8.40
N ILE A 747 -20.94 -18.60 -7.93
CA ILE A 747 -20.46 -17.29 -7.47
C ILE A 747 -20.58 -16.26 -8.60
N TYR A 748 -20.09 -16.56 -9.79
CA TYR A 748 -20.16 -15.64 -10.91
C TYR A 748 -21.60 -15.28 -11.28
N ARG A 749 -22.49 -16.26 -11.44
CA ARG A 749 -23.90 -16.03 -11.79
C ARG A 749 -24.67 -15.25 -10.73
N LEU A 750 -24.39 -15.50 -9.46
CA LEU A 750 -25.13 -14.90 -8.33
C LEU A 750 -24.41 -13.67 -7.76
N ASN A 751 -23.21 -13.85 -7.18
CA ASN A 751 -22.52 -12.79 -6.46
C ASN A 751 -22.02 -11.67 -7.38
N VAL A 752 -21.69 -11.99 -8.64
CA VAL A 752 -21.22 -10.98 -9.61
C VAL A 752 -22.37 -10.48 -10.48
N CYS A 753 -23.00 -11.36 -11.27
CA CYS A 753 -23.96 -10.91 -12.29
C CYS A 753 -25.26 -10.33 -11.73
N LYS A 754 -25.68 -10.74 -10.52
CA LYS A 754 -26.89 -10.22 -9.87
C LYS A 754 -26.63 -8.98 -9.00
N PHE A 755 -25.42 -8.78 -8.55
CA PHE A 755 -25.04 -7.65 -7.72
C PHE A 755 -24.76 -6.40 -8.57
N GLY A 756 -25.36 -5.26 -8.22
CA GLY A 756 -25.13 -4.00 -8.93
C GLY A 756 -25.32 -4.09 -10.46
N ASN A 757 -26.27 -4.91 -10.93
CA ASN A 757 -26.47 -5.23 -12.35
C ASN A 757 -25.22 -5.82 -13.05
N GLY A 758 -24.38 -6.53 -12.32
CA GLY A 758 -23.15 -7.14 -12.82
C GLY A 758 -21.99 -6.16 -13.01
N GLN A 759 -22.05 -4.96 -12.46
CA GLN A 759 -21.07 -3.90 -12.72
C GLN A 759 -20.20 -3.51 -11.49
N MET A 760 -20.37 -4.20 -10.37
CA MET A 760 -19.71 -3.80 -9.13
C MET A 760 -18.69 -4.80 -8.59
N GLY A 761 -18.52 -5.97 -9.20
CA GLY A 761 -17.69 -7.05 -8.67
C GLY A 761 -18.50 -8.06 -7.86
N ALA A 762 -17.86 -8.84 -6.98
CA ALA A 762 -18.47 -9.94 -6.24
C ALA A 762 -18.94 -9.48 -4.85
N VAL A 763 -20.26 -9.49 -4.59
CA VAL A 763 -20.77 -9.30 -3.22
C VAL A 763 -20.40 -10.50 -2.35
N ASN A 764 -20.04 -10.27 -1.08
CA ASN A 764 -19.60 -11.33 -0.17
C ASN A 764 -20.67 -12.42 -0.01
N GLY A 765 -21.93 -12.06 0.19
CA GLY A 765 -23.03 -13.00 0.42
C GLY A 765 -24.22 -12.79 -0.51
N MET A 766 -24.62 -13.86 -1.22
CA MET A 766 -25.81 -13.89 -2.06
C MET A 766 -26.66 -15.12 -1.73
N LYS A 767 -27.94 -14.91 -1.46
CA LYS A 767 -28.86 -16.05 -1.26
C LYS A 767 -29.05 -16.82 -2.56
N PRO A 768 -29.31 -18.12 -2.54
CA PRO A 768 -29.53 -18.92 -3.76
C PRO A 768 -30.66 -18.36 -4.66
N SER A 769 -31.58 -17.61 -4.08
CA SER A 769 -32.66 -16.91 -4.80
C SER A 769 -32.16 -15.76 -5.67
N GLY A 770 -30.88 -15.36 -5.56
CA GLY A 770 -30.31 -14.20 -6.25
C GLY A 770 -30.62 -12.86 -5.57
N VAL A 771 -30.90 -12.88 -4.28
CA VAL A 771 -31.07 -11.70 -3.43
C VAL A 771 -29.85 -11.58 -2.52
N VAL A 772 -29.31 -10.38 -2.39
CA VAL A 772 -28.17 -10.09 -1.50
C VAL A 772 -28.52 -10.48 -0.06
N ASP A 773 -27.63 -11.21 0.60
CA ASP A 773 -27.80 -11.52 2.01
C ASP A 773 -27.55 -10.26 2.84
N ARG A 774 -28.50 -9.88 3.71
CA ARG A 774 -28.44 -8.71 4.58
C ARG A 774 -28.68 -9.07 6.05
N GLU A 775 -28.50 -10.32 6.39
CA GLU A 775 -28.63 -10.76 7.79
C GLU A 775 -27.52 -10.13 8.65
N TYR A 776 -26.32 -10.00 8.08
CA TYR A 776 -25.14 -9.42 8.72
C TYR A 776 -24.55 -8.29 7.87
N ILE A 777 -23.83 -7.36 8.50
CA ILE A 777 -23.30 -6.16 7.83
C ILE A 777 -22.34 -6.52 6.69
N GLN A 778 -21.42 -7.45 6.90
CA GLN A 778 -20.40 -7.80 5.89
C GLN A 778 -20.93 -8.69 4.77
N ALA A 779 -22.09 -9.31 4.96
CA ALA A 779 -22.70 -10.16 3.93
C ALA A 779 -23.13 -9.36 2.69
N ASP A 780 -23.61 -8.12 2.85
CA ASP A 780 -24.06 -7.27 1.75
C ASP A 780 -22.99 -6.32 1.20
N GLU A 781 -21.75 -6.50 1.62
CA GLU A 781 -20.59 -5.78 1.13
C GLU A 781 -19.96 -6.48 -0.09
N MET A 782 -19.45 -5.70 -1.03
CA MET A 782 -18.49 -6.14 -2.01
C MET A 782 -17.10 -5.71 -1.52
N TRP A 783 -16.29 -6.68 -1.13
CA TRP A 783 -14.91 -6.42 -0.76
C TRP A 783 -14.02 -6.35 -2.00
N THR A 784 -13.38 -5.21 -2.16
CA THR A 784 -12.61 -4.89 -3.38
C THR A 784 -11.47 -5.87 -3.62
N GLY A 785 -10.75 -6.24 -2.57
CA GLY A 785 -9.65 -7.20 -2.69
C GLY A 785 -10.11 -8.65 -2.85
N VAL A 786 -11.19 -9.07 -2.20
CA VAL A 786 -11.79 -10.40 -2.41
C VAL A 786 -12.30 -10.55 -3.84
N THR A 787 -12.85 -9.48 -4.42
CA THR A 787 -13.26 -9.47 -5.84
C THR A 787 -12.07 -9.79 -6.76
N TYR A 788 -10.88 -9.25 -6.50
CA TYR A 788 -9.66 -9.58 -7.25
C TYR A 788 -9.19 -11.01 -7.00
N ALA A 789 -9.32 -11.54 -5.77
CA ALA A 789 -8.99 -12.92 -5.45
C ALA A 789 -9.89 -13.91 -6.19
N VAL A 790 -11.22 -13.67 -6.21
CA VAL A 790 -12.19 -14.46 -7.01
C VAL A 790 -11.85 -14.41 -8.49
N ALA A 791 -11.50 -13.23 -9.01
CA ALA A 791 -11.08 -13.09 -10.39
C ALA A 791 -9.77 -13.86 -10.69
N SER A 792 -8.82 -13.86 -9.76
CA SER A 792 -7.62 -14.66 -9.85
C SER A 792 -7.92 -16.17 -9.95
N LEU A 793 -8.84 -16.67 -9.11
CA LEU A 793 -9.26 -18.09 -9.18
C LEU A 793 -9.99 -18.41 -10.50
N LEU A 794 -10.80 -17.49 -11.03
CA LEU A 794 -11.41 -17.65 -12.35
C LEU A 794 -10.35 -17.78 -13.47
N ILE A 795 -9.23 -17.01 -13.39
CA ILE A 795 -8.11 -17.15 -14.33
C ILE A 795 -7.49 -18.54 -14.20
N GLN A 796 -7.24 -19.01 -13.00
CA GLN A 796 -6.65 -20.33 -12.73
C GLN A 796 -7.51 -21.47 -13.29
N GLN A 797 -8.81 -21.27 -13.36
CA GLN A 797 -9.77 -22.23 -13.93
C GLN A 797 -10.04 -22.01 -15.43
N GLY A 798 -9.30 -21.11 -16.10
CA GLY A 798 -9.41 -20.81 -17.53
C GLY A 798 -10.54 -19.87 -17.92
N GLU A 799 -11.28 -19.31 -16.96
CA GLU A 799 -12.44 -18.43 -17.16
C GLU A 799 -12.03 -16.94 -17.22
N VAL A 800 -11.07 -16.61 -18.09
CA VAL A 800 -10.40 -15.30 -18.14
C VAL A 800 -11.37 -14.14 -18.39
N GLU A 801 -12.37 -14.32 -19.28
CA GLU A 801 -13.36 -13.28 -19.55
C GLU A 801 -14.24 -12.99 -18.33
N LYS A 802 -14.69 -14.03 -17.61
CA LYS A 802 -15.43 -13.88 -16.37
C LYS A 802 -14.57 -13.20 -15.28
N ALA A 803 -13.29 -13.51 -15.24
CA ALA A 803 -12.33 -12.89 -14.31
C ALA A 803 -12.22 -11.39 -14.55
N PHE A 804 -11.96 -10.97 -15.79
CA PHE A 804 -11.89 -9.54 -16.11
C PHE A 804 -13.22 -8.83 -15.89
N HIS A 805 -14.35 -9.46 -16.20
CA HIS A 805 -15.67 -8.90 -15.88
C HIS A 805 -15.84 -8.68 -14.38
N THR A 806 -15.52 -9.69 -13.55
CA THR A 806 -15.61 -9.61 -12.09
C THR A 806 -14.73 -8.49 -11.53
N ALA A 807 -13.45 -8.47 -11.87
CA ALA A 807 -12.48 -7.51 -11.38
C ALA A 807 -12.75 -6.07 -11.84
N SER A 808 -13.26 -5.89 -13.07
CA SER A 808 -13.55 -4.55 -13.61
C SER A 808 -14.51 -3.77 -12.73
N GLY A 809 -15.47 -4.45 -12.09
CA GLY A 809 -16.47 -3.83 -11.24
C GLY A 809 -15.86 -3.08 -10.05
N SER A 810 -14.80 -3.62 -9.41
CA SER A 810 -14.07 -2.95 -8.34
C SER A 810 -13.40 -1.66 -8.85
N TYR A 811 -12.54 -1.78 -9.85
CA TYR A 811 -11.77 -0.64 -10.36
C TYR A 811 -12.65 0.45 -10.98
N LEU A 812 -13.58 0.09 -11.88
CA LEU A 812 -14.42 1.07 -12.55
C LEU A 812 -15.34 1.81 -11.57
N THR A 813 -15.84 1.12 -10.55
CA THR A 813 -16.65 1.79 -9.52
C THR A 813 -15.82 2.81 -8.75
N CYS A 814 -14.60 2.45 -8.34
CA CYS A 814 -13.73 3.34 -7.57
C CYS A 814 -13.20 4.50 -8.42
N PHE A 815 -12.56 4.21 -9.56
CA PHE A 815 -11.82 5.19 -10.35
C PHE A 815 -12.72 5.97 -11.33
N GLU A 816 -13.72 5.31 -11.95
CA GLU A 816 -14.52 5.94 -13.01
C GLU A 816 -15.86 6.51 -12.52
N GLN A 817 -16.47 5.92 -11.47
CA GLN A 817 -17.81 6.32 -11.03
C GLN A 817 -17.77 7.17 -9.76
N ALA A 818 -17.12 6.69 -8.70
CA ALA A 818 -17.29 7.22 -7.34
C ALA A 818 -16.29 8.34 -6.96
N GLY A 819 -15.20 8.52 -7.72
CA GLY A 819 -14.15 9.47 -7.33
C GLY A 819 -13.33 8.98 -6.13
N LEU A 820 -13.13 7.67 -6.03
CA LEU A 820 -12.33 6.98 -5.02
C LEU A 820 -10.94 6.58 -5.55
N GLN A 821 -10.52 7.13 -6.68
CA GLN A 821 -9.19 6.87 -7.24
C GLN A 821 -8.11 7.19 -6.21
N TYR A 822 -7.10 6.31 -6.13
CA TYR A 822 -6.01 6.37 -5.14
C TYR A 822 -6.49 6.43 -3.68
N GLN A 823 -7.67 5.82 -3.43
CA GLN A 823 -8.32 5.72 -2.12
C GLN A 823 -9.20 4.46 -2.07
N THR A 824 -8.87 3.43 -2.84
CA THR A 824 -9.70 2.22 -2.97
C THR A 824 -10.13 1.72 -1.59
N PRO A 825 -11.43 1.60 -1.33
CA PRO A 825 -11.94 1.21 -0.01
C PRO A 825 -11.90 -0.30 0.17
N GLU A 826 -12.02 -0.75 1.42
CA GLU A 826 -12.29 -2.15 1.72
C GLU A 826 -13.57 -2.63 1.05
N ALA A 827 -14.66 -1.90 1.28
CA ALA A 827 -15.99 -2.32 0.90
C ALA A 827 -16.78 -1.26 0.13
N LEU A 828 -17.57 -1.73 -0.83
CA LEU A 828 -18.59 -0.98 -1.54
C LEU A 828 -19.95 -1.64 -1.37
N TYR A 829 -20.99 -0.83 -1.21
CA TYR A 829 -22.38 -1.28 -1.09
C TYR A 829 -23.20 -0.91 -2.34
N GLU A 830 -24.16 -1.75 -2.70
CA GLU A 830 -25.13 -1.42 -3.76
C GLU A 830 -25.90 -0.12 -3.43
N SER A 831 -26.14 0.15 -2.16
CA SER A 831 -26.80 1.35 -1.62
C SER A 831 -25.96 2.62 -1.63
N LYS A 832 -24.83 2.63 -2.36
CA LYS A 832 -23.92 3.78 -2.58
C LYS A 832 -23.19 4.26 -1.33
N PHE A 833 -22.87 3.33 -0.45
CA PHE A 833 -21.93 3.53 0.63
C PHE A 833 -20.57 2.92 0.29
N TYR A 834 -19.55 3.29 1.10
CA TYR A 834 -18.26 2.65 1.17
C TYR A 834 -17.80 2.56 2.63
N ARG A 835 -16.83 1.70 2.91
CA ARG A 835 -16.20 1.55 4.21
C ARG A 835 -14.68 1.46 4.05
N ALA A 836 -13.93 2.10 4.97
CA ALA A 836 -12.47 2.07 5.08
C ALA A 836 -11.71 2.40 3.79
N ILE A 837 -11.53 3.70 3.52
CA ILE A 837 -10.76 4.15 2.34
C ILE A 837 -9.25 3.97 2.53
N GLY A 838 -8.53 3.80 1.39
CA GLY A 838 -7.10 3.55 1.39
C GLY A 838 -6.80 2.22 2.08
N TYR A 839 -7.30 1.12 1.53
CA TYR A 839 -7.23 -0.22 2.10
C TYR A 839 -6.17 -1.08 1.43
N MET A 840 -5.53 -1.97 2.20
CA MET A 840 -4.43 -2.81 1.74
C MET A 840 -4.88 -3.94 0.79
N ARG A 841 -6.02 -4.60 1.09
CA ARG A 841 -6.46 -5.82 0.40
C ARG A 841 -6.58 -5.72 -1.13
N PRO A 842 -6.91 -4.55 -1.76
CA PRO A 842 -6.93 -4.40 -3.22
C PRO A 842 -5.61 -4.66 -3.94
N LEU A 843 -4.47 -4.68 -3.24
CA LEU A 843 -3.19 -5.14 -3.78
C LEU A 843 -3.26 -6.60 -4.29
N SER A 844 -4.30 -7.36 -3.91
CA SER A 844 -4.62 -8.69 -4.45
C SER A 844 -4.88 -8.71 -5.97
N ILE A 845 -5.00 -7.57 -6.64
CA ILE A 845 -4.96 -7.51 -8.11
C ILE A 845 -3.67 -8.15 -8.66
N TRP A 846 -2.58 -8.14 -7.88
CA TRP A 846 -1.34 -8.80 -8.25
C TRP A 846 -1.44 -10.33 -8.23
N ALA A 847 -2.39 -10.91 -7.48
CA ALA A 847 -2.71 -12.34 -7.61
C ALA A 847 -3.34 -12.69 -8.98
N MET A 848 -4.09 -11.75 -9.59
CA MET A 848 -4.54 -11.93 -10.97
C MET A 848 -3.36 -11.97 -11.95
N GLN A 849 -2.41 -11.04 -11.81
CA GLN A 849 -1.19 -11.00 -12.63
C GLN A 849 -0.35 -12.27 -12.45
N TRP A 850 -0.20 -12.72 -11.22
CA TRP A 850 0.45 -13.97 -10.88
C TRP A 850 -0.20 -15.17 -11.61
N SER A 851 -1.53 -15.25 -11.54
CA SER A 851 -2.30 -16.30 -12.22
C SER A 851 -2.23 -16.22 -13.74
N LEU A 852 -2.25 -15.03 -14.34
CA LEU A 852 -2.06 -14.83 -15.77
C LEU A 852 -0.68 -15.32 -16.24
N LYS A 853 0.39 -15.01 -15.49
CA LYS A 853 1.73 -15.51 -15.78
C LYS A 853 1.78 -17.03 -15.73
N LYS A 854 1.26 -17.62 -14.66
CA LYS A 854 1.40 -19.06 -14.39
C LYS A 854 0.50 -19.92 -15.27
N HIS A 855 -0.76 -19.54 -15.48
CA HIS A 855 -1.77 -20.38 -16.13
C HIS A 855 -2.06 -20.00 -17.60
N CYS A 856 -1.74 -18.78 -18.01
CA CYS A 856 -2.00 -18.29 -19.37
C CYS A 856 -0.73 -18.00 -20.19
N GLY A 857 0.45 -18.22 -19.61
CA GLY A 857 1.74 -18.01 -20.30
C GLY A 857 2.04 -16.54 -20.62
N PHE A 858 1.46 -15.58 -19.87
CA PHE A 858 1.74 -14.17 -20.03
C PHE A 858 3.08 -13.81 -19.33
N ASN A 859 4.20 -14.36 -19.86
CA ASN A 859 5.53 -14.06 -19.35
C ASN A 859 5.92 -12.62 -19.65
N THR A 860 6.24 -11.87 -18.60
CA THR A 860 6.64 -10.46 -18.68
C THR A 860 8.15 -10.25 -18.85
N SER A 861 8.96 -11.32 -18.86
CA SER A 861 10.41 -11.26 -19.14
C SER A 861 10.96 -12.67 -19.44
N GLU A 862 12.05 -12.73 -20.18
CA GLU A 862 12.80 -13.96 -20.48
C GLU A 862 13.60 -14.50 -19.27
N GLU A 863 13.12 -14.37 -18.07
CA GLU A 863 13.73 -15.03 -16.91
C GLU A 863 13.21 -16.45 -16.77
N LYS A 864 14.05 -17.39 -17.14
CA LYS A 864 13.86 -18.82 -16.88
C LYS A 864 13.86 -19.04 -15.37
N LEU A 865 12.67 -19.22 -14.79
CA LEU A 865 12.56 -19.87 -13.48
C LEU A 865 13.22 -21.25 -13.53
N PRO A 866 14.07 -21.63 -12.57
CA PRO A 866 14.64 -22.95 -12.54
C PRO A 866 13.51 -24.00 -12.42
N LYS A 867 13.41 -24.88 -13.39
CA LYS A 867 12.48 -26.02 -13.34
C LYS A 867 12.92 -26.92 -12.18
N LEU A 868 12.13 -27.04 -11.16
CA LEU A 868 12.22 -28.14 -10.20
C LEU A 868 11.91 -29.44 -10.94
N THR A 869 12.95 -30.16 -11.36
CA THR A 869 12.83 -31.55 -11.78
C THR A 869 12.76 -32.39 -10.52
N THR A 870 11.59 -32.99 -10.26
CA THR A 870 11.47 -34.11 -9.32
C THR A 870 12.32 -35.27 -9.83
N ASN A 871 13.50 -35.44 -9.25
CA ASN A 871 14.33 -36.64 -9.48
C ASN A 871 13.81 -37.78 -8.60
N THR A 872 13.06 -38.66 -9.23
CA THR A 872 12.96 -40.04 -8.77
C THR A 872 14.29 -40.72 -9.05
N SER A 873 14.90 -41.21 -8.00
CA SER A 873 16.22 -41.82 -7.94
C SER A 873 16.41 -43.02 -8.84
N THR A 874 17.46 -43.02 -9.61
CA THR A 874 18.21 -44.25 -9.90
C THR A 874 19.71 -43.91 -9.88
N THR A 875 20.36 -44.51 -8.92
CA THR A 875 21.78 -44.42 -8.64
C THR A 875 22.55 -45.02 -9.79
N THR A 876 23.45 -44.24 -10.44
CA THR A 876 24.59 -44.80 -11.11
C THR A 876 25.77 -43.82 -10.98
N THR A 877 26.76 -44.31 -10.27
CA THR A 877 28.08 -43.68 -10.04
C THR A 877 28.84 -43.56 -11.34
N THR A 878 29.24 -42.34 -11.74
CA THR A 878 30.37 -42.18 -12.64
C THR A 878 31.11 -40.88 -12.31
N THR A 879 32.35 -41.06 -11.83
CA THR A 879 33.33 -40.04 -11.54
C THR A 879 33.85 -39.48 -12.86
N THR A 880 33.76 -38.19 -13.10
CA THR A 880 34.62 -37.54 -14.11
C THR A 880 35.03 -36.14 -13.61
N SER A 881 36.31 -35.98 -13.57
CA SER A 881 37.07 -34.78 -13.25
C SER A 881 36.78 -33.66 -14.24
N ILE A 882 36.56 -32.42 -13.76
CA ILE A 882 36.72 -31.22 -14.58
C ILE A 882 37.72 -30.30 -13.89
N THR A 883 38.87 -30.18 -14.56
CA THR A 883 39.89 -29.15 -14.34
C THR A 883 39.62 -27.97 -15.29
N ASN A 884 39.78 -26.76 -14.76
CA ASN A 884 40.20 -25.52 -15.41
C ASN A 884 39.42 -24.97 -16.60
N ASP A 885 38.80 -23.79 -16.36
CA ASP A 885 39.05 -22.62 -17.21
C ASP A 885 38.64 -21.35 -16.42
N ILE A 886 39.65 -20.76 -15.76
CA ILE A 886 39.67 -19.36 -15.31
C ILE A 886 40.75 -18.69 -16.16
N GLU A 887 40.36 -17.88 -17.12
CA GLU A 887 41.17 -16.75 -17.62
C GLU A 887 40.32 -15.88 -18.56
N LYS A 888 40.14 -14.64 -18.10
CA LYS A 888 40.05 -13.37 -18.83
C LYS A 888 38.87 -12.52 -18.36
N LEU A 889 39.24 -11.61 -17.53
CA LEU A 889 38.77 -10.20 -17.51
C LEU A 889 39.44 -9.47 -16.32
N ASP A 890 40.76 -9.26 -16.44
CA ASP A 890 41.43 -8.14 -15.78
C ASP A 890 41.55 -7.03 -16.81
N GLU A 891 41.03 -5.86 -16.43
CA GLU A 891 41.62 -4.53 -16.60
C GLU A 891 40.52 -3.50 -16.33
N ILE A 892 40.63 -2.84 -15.19
CA ILE A 892 40.71 -1.42 -14.99
C ILE A 892 40.65 -1.14 -13.45
N GLY A 893 41.83 -0.89 -12.94
CA GLY A 893 42.23 0.17 -12.00
C GLY A 893 41.61 0.21 -10.58
N GLY A 894 42.27 -0.33 -9.58
CA GLY A 894 43.17 0.46 -8.74
C GLY A 894 42.73 0.51 -7.27
N VAL A 895 43.64 -0.04 -6.49
CA VAL A 895 43.97 0.14 -5.05
C VAL A 895 43.29 -0.82 -4.08
N ALA A 896 44.08 -1.86 -3.80
CA ALA A 896 43.90 -2.80 -2.70
C ALA A 896 44.52 -2.27 -1.40
N THR A 897 43.91 -2.57 -0.29
CA THR A 897 44.63 -2.76 0.98
C THR A 897 44.16 -4.04 1.67
N THR A 898 45.05 -5.00 1.58
CA THR A 898 44.97 -6.30 2.23
C THR A 898 45.21 -6.20 3.73
N LYS A 899 44.34 -6.79 4.57
CA LYS A 899 44.76 -7.30 5.89
C LYS A 899 44.34 -8.76 6.01
N ARG A 900 45.36 -9.60 6.09
CA ARG A 900 45.28 -11.00 6.48
C ARG A 900 44.94 -11.08 7.97
N ILE A 901 44.01 -11.96 8.32
CA ILE A 901 43.85 -12.50 9.67
C ILE A 901 44.05 -14.00 9.58
N ALA A 902 45.00 -14.47 10.40
CA ALA A 902 45.42 -15.85 10.50
C ALA A 902 44.37 -16.67 11.29
N VAL A 903 44.18 -17.89 10.80
CA VAL A 903 43.48 -18.97 11.50
C VAL A 903 44.39 -19.51 12.60
N VAL A 904 43.87 -19.60 13.81
CA VAL A 904 44.47 -20.38 14.90
C VAL A 904 43.45 -21.43 15.33
N GLU A 905 43.73 -22.67 15.03
CA GLU A 905 43.12 -23.84 15.63
C GLU A 905 43.58 -23.97 17.08
N THR A 906 42.66 -24.21 18.03
CA THR A 906 43.04 -24.88 19.27
C THR A 906 41.93 -25.83 19.71
N SER A 907 42.39 -27.02 19.98
CA SER A 907 41.73 -28.24 20.39
C SER A 907 41.09 -28.18 21.79
N ALA A 908 40.15 -29.10 21.96
CA ALA A 908 39.36 -29.41 23.15
C ALA A 908 40.19 -29.83 24.38
N SER A 909 39.63 -29.55 25.56
CA SER A 909 39.67 -30.48 26.68
C SER A 909 38.48 -30.23 27.63
N GLU A 910 37.85 -31.33 27.99
CA GLU A 910 36.84 -31.47 29.04
C GLU A 910 37.40 -31.12 30.42
N ASP A 911 36.56 -30.55 31.28
CA ASP A 911 36.42 -31.07 32.64
C ASP A 911 35.21 -30.52 33.40
N SER A 912 34.65 -31.45 34.13
CA SER A 912 33.47 -31.35 34.98
C SER A 912 33.73 -30.74 36.37
N SER A 913 32.73 -30.08 36.97
CA SER A 913 32.23 -30.25 38.33
C SER A 913 31.43 -29.02 38.83
N SER A 914 30.15 -29.16 39.08
CA SER A 914 29.39 -29.37 40.30
C SER A 914 29.38 -28.23 41.36
N LEU A 915 28.14 -28.00 41.84
CA LEU A 915 27.71 -27.44 43.15
C LEU A 915 27.74 -25.88 43.24
N GLY A 916 26.68 -25.18 43.68
CA GLY A 916 25.80 -25.37 44.77
C GLY A 916 24.82 -24.20 44.92
N TYR A 917 23.68 -24.46 45.42
CA TYR A 917 22.64 -23.57 45.96
C TYR A 917 23.15 -22.58 46.99
N VAL A 918 22.61 -21.34 47.03
CA VAL A 918 22.06 -20.69 48.24
C VAL A 918 21.10 -19.58 47.87
N SER A 919 19.89 -19.68 48.44
CA SER A 919 18.85 -18.67 48.58
C SER A 919 19.22 -17.54 49.51
N ASP A 920 18.78 -16.34 49.25
CA ASP A 920 18.24 -15.53 50.36
C ASP A 920 17.32 -14.37 49.84
N TYR A 921 16.12 -14.39 50.39
CA TYR A 921 15.11 -13.37 50.38
C TYR A 921 15.55 -12.15 51.25
N ARG A 922 15.23 -10.96 50.81
CA ARG A 922 14.75 -9.88 51.70
C ARG A 922 13.92 -8.82 50.95
N ASP A 923 12.70 -8.65 51.45
CA ASP A 923 11.78 -7.54 51.23
C ASP A 923 12.36 -6.18 51.56
N GLU A 924 12.02 -5.14 50.78
CA GLU A 924 11.81 -3.78 51.29
C GLU A 924 10.79 -3.04 50.40
N GLN A 925 9.67 -2.65 50.99
CA GLN A 925 8.69 -1.71 50.45
C GLN A 925 9.15 -0.25 50.60
N PRO A 926 8.78 0.66 49.67
CA PRO A 926 9.01 2.08 49.84
C PRO A 926 7.81 2.80 50.47
N LYS A 927 8.18 3.72 51.34
CA LYS A 927 7.29 4.64 52.05
C LYS A 927 6.80 5.76 51.13
N THR A 928 5.52 6.03 51.26
CA THR A 928 4.83 7.23 50.83
C THR A 928 5.40 8.52 51.43
N ASN A 929 5.48 9.57 50.63
CA ASN A 929 5.31 10.92 51.15
C ASN A 929 4.63 11.84 50.11
N ASN A 930 3.49 12.36 50.54
CA ASN A 930 2.78 13.52 49.98
C ASN A 930 3.66 14.76 50.11
N LEU A 931 3.54 15.69 49.21
CA LEU A 931 3.21 17.10 49.51
C LEU A 931 2.98 17.94 48.27
N CYS A 932 1.90 18.67 48.33
CA CYS A 932 1.37 19.73 47.51
C CYS A 932 2.37 20.77 46.95
N ASN A 933 2.25 21.17 45.67
CA ASN A 933 1.66 22.45 45.26
C ASN A 933 1.41 22.43 43.75
#